data_bb394c028de1b9795cfa38e550d75707
#
_entry.id   bb394c028de1b9795cfa38e550d75707
#
_cell.length_a   1.000
_cell.length_b   1.000
_cell.length_c   1.000
_cell.angle_alpha   90.00
_cell.angle_beta   90.00
_cell.angle_gamma   90.00
#
_symmetry.space_group_name_H-M   'P 1'
#
loop_
_entity.id
_entity.type
_entity.pdbx_description
1 polymer ?
#
loop_
_entity_poly.entity_id
_entity_poly.type
_entity_poly.pdbx_seq_one_letter_code
_entity_poly.pdbx_strand_id
1 'polypeptide(L)'
;VFNRGVRFSISPLLPTAKFLIMFARQPYPIMRLSKLARLWFWAIFGLAICLSSHSFADELDYQRDIEPLMIKYCGNCHRGNEKEGDFSFQTFDRLMAGNQEGKVIVAGKSHESKLIQLIRGELEPRMPPEEEPQPSKEEIERLAQWIDAGAVASLTAPQPLAMRLNTPKIQPKGGVTPPYTAAVVMGDGEHLIAGRFGEVVQLQIATANIIRRWNGFAGKITSLRLHPTENLLVVGGGVEGVGGEVAVIDLNTGDKKLHTECHSDILYSAVISPDKKWLVTAGYDRAIQLRDLQSNQIAKRYAGHNGAVYDLDIDPSSRVIASASADETVKLWSIQSGERLDTLSQGEKEQYAVRFSSDGTSFYAGGADRKLRRWELVSLDQPAINPLRESRFAHETAVVQLRIDRGHQRVITLGSDGSLKQWTARDLRLAGALPLEQGAPAGCEFASDNEHIIALARNGRIIPLKALPTPPAEEVAALSEPNSIAMGDMPTLNESQESEPNSQITDAQYLSAPFLVRGTIDPANNQSGKEDADLFKLQARKGDTWICEIKASRDKSPLDSRIDILHEDGSPVLRVNLQAVRESYFTFRGKDSISIDDFRLHKWQEMELNEFLYSDGEVVKLWLYPRGPDSGFKVYPGYGSRYTYFDTTPTAHALGAPAYIVRPLLPGQSPAPNGLPTFPIYCENDDDSRRELGSDSRLTFVAPADGNYIVRVRDSSGFGGNDYKYELLVRPAKPRFEVVLDGGDLTIPVGRGREFGVTAKRFDGFEDAVEVEIMGLPDGFVVTKPLTIEAGQNKATATIFAHMNASLPEEPKPLELGLKASAVIGGNRQEVEVSGKLKLRLAAVDAKPEVAIHIEPLSGAMPTEHEFEIVVRPGTTTSAKLRIERFENSGPIAFGNDDSGRNLPHGVFIDNIGLNGLLLPEGQTEREFFITAAPWVQPQTRYFHLRSQSAGNPTSIPIKVRIEKPN
;
A
#
# COMPACT_ATOMS: atom_id res chain seq x y z
N VAL A 1 -5.78 40.07 6.47
CA VAL A 1 -6.14 41.49 6.30
C VAL A 1 -6.53 41.70 4.84
N PHE A 2 -7.83 42.00 4.65
CA PHE A 2 -8.51 42.59 3.50
C PHE A 2 -8.44 41.88 2.13
N ASN A 3 -9.50 41.57 1.44
CA ASN A 3 -10.93 41.77 1.28
C ASN A 3 -11.25 42.35 -0.11
N ARG A 4 -12.39 41.88 -0.68
CA ARG A 4 -13.20 42.30 -1.84
C ARG A 4 -12.79 41.69 -3.19
N GLY A 5 -13.56 40.95 -3.92
CA GLY A 5 -15.02 40.84 -4.00
C GLY A 5 -15.59 41.69 -5.12
N VAL A 6 -15.90 41.09 -6.29
CA VAL A 6 -16.99 41.56 -7.18
C VAL A 6 -17.45 40.36 -8.03
N ARG A 7 -18.73 40.05 -7.91
CA ARG A 7 -19.54 39.25 -8.84
C ARG A 7 -19.98 40.08 -10.00
N PHE A 8 -20.06 39.54 -11.20
CA PHE A 8 -21.09 39.87 -12.18
C PHE A 8 -21.54 38.63 -12.91
N SER A 9 -22.79 38.30 -12.74
CA SER A 9 -23.62 37.43 -13.57
C SER A 9 -24.28 38.25 -14.66
N ILE A 10 -24.42 37.69 -15.87
CA ILE A 10 -25.54 37.91 -16.79
C ILE A 10 -25.53 36.79 -17.86
N SER A 11 -26.57 35.99 -17.91
CA SER A 11 -27.10 35.24 -19.04
C SER A 11 -28.26 36.05 -19.69
N PRO A 12 -28.96 35.52 -20.68
CA PRO A 12 -28.63 35.02 -22.01
C PRO A 12 -29.41 35.76 -23.11
N LEU A 13 -29.19 35.48 -24.40
CA LEU A 13 -30.25 35.57 -25.43
C LEU A 13 -29.73 35.07 -26.80
N LEU A 14 -30.35 34.05 -27.29
CA LEU A 14 -30.46 33.63 -28.69
C LEU A 14 -31.38 34.66 -29.45
N PRO A 15 -31.32 34.79 -30.81
CA PRO A 15 -32.09 33.84 -31.61
C PRO A 15 -31.52 33.44 -32.99
N THR A 16 -31.88 32.26 -33.38
CA THR A 16 -32.18 31.68 -34.70
C THR A 16 -32.25 32.53 -35.93
N ALA A 17 -31.66 32.07 -37.05
CA ALA A 17 -32.28 32.11 -38.37
C ALA A 17 -31.74 31.00 -39.27
N LYS A 18 -32.64 30.11 -39.66
CA LYS A 18 -32.54 29.18 -40.78
C LYS A 18 -32.64 29.96 -42.05
N PHE A 19 -31.91 29.61 -43.09
CA PHE A 19 -32.45 29.65 -44.46
C PHE A 19 -31.92 28.48 -45.30
N LEU A 20 -32.88 27.81 -45.88
CA LEU A 20 -32.92 26.76 -46.85
C LEU A 20 -32.78 27.35 -48.26
N ILE A 21 -32.37 26.56 -49.25
CA ILE A 21 -32.86 26.43 -50.65
C ILE A 21 -31.71 25.94 -51.51
N MET A 22 -31.70 24.73 -51.99
CA MET A 22 -32.39 24.01 -53.04
C MET A 22 -32.10 24.49 -54.46
N PHE A 23 -31.59 23.54 -55.26
CA PHE A 23 -31.74 23.23 -56.67
C PHE A 23 -31.29 24.21 -57.78
N ALA A 24 -30.48 23.80 -58.74
CA ALA A 24 -30.90 23.25 -60.03
C ALA A 24 -29.74 22.84 -60.95
N ARG A 25 -29.98 21.75 -61.62
CA ARG A 25 -29.20 21.26 -62.78
C ARG A 25 -29.63 22.00 -64.05
N GLN A 26 -28.71 22.18 -64.99
CA GLN A 26 -28.78 21.73 -66.42
C GLN A 26 -27.98 22.65 -67.38
N PRO A 27 -27.69 22.22 -68.63
CA PRO A 27 -26.39 22.38 -69.28
C PRO A 27 -26.42 23.16 -70.60
N TYR A 28 -25.21 23.29 -71.24
CA TYR A 28 -24.90 23.66 -72.67
C TYR A 28 -24.67 25.10 -73.01
N PRO A 29 -23.95 25.44 -74.12
CA PRO A 29 -23.14 24.64 -75.02
C PRO A 29 -21.75 25.19 -75.37
N ILE A 30 -20.96 24.30 -76.01
CA ILE A 30 -19.62 24.51 -76.60
C ILE A 30 -19.68 25.67 -77.69
N MET A 31 -18.79 26.68 -77.52
CA MET A 31 -18.39 27.53 -78.63
C MET A 31 -16.94 27.38 -79.01
N ARG A 32 -16.68 26.92 -80.24
CA ARG A 32 -15.36 26.82 -80.83
C ARG A 32 -14.80 28.21 -81.07
N LEU A 33 -13.69 28.57 -80.47
CA LEU A 33 -12.94 29.76 -80.79
C LEU A 33 -11.69 29.40 -81.60
N SER A 34 -11.45 30.21 -82.69
CA SER A 34 -10.50 29.98 -83.73
C SER A 34 -9.03 30.00 -83.39
N LYS A 35 -8.23 29.43 -84.25
CA LYS A 35 -6.76 29.17 -84.11
C LYS A 35 -5.91 30.45 -83.85
N LEU A 36 -6.41 31.62 -83.91
CA LEU A 36 -5.67 32.88 -83.64
C LEU A 36 -5.60 33.24 -82.17
N ALA A 37 -6.53 32.80 -81.32
CA ALA A 37 -6.52 33.06 -79.85
C ALA A 37 -5.53 32.13 -79.10
N ARG A 38 -5.06 31.05 -79.70
CA ARG A 38 -4.09 30.13 -79.06
C ARG A 38 -2.65 30.67 -79.10
N LEU A 39 -2.30 31.50 -80.08
CA LEU A 39 -0.94 32.03 -80.21
C LEU A 39 -0.70 33.24 -79.23
N TRP A 40 -1.72 33.99 -78.91
CA TRP A 40 -1.61 35.08 -77.90
C TRP A 40 -1.59 34.54 -76.44
N PHE A 41 -2.20 33.44 -76.20
CA PHE A 41 -2.22 32.82 -74.84
C PHE A 41 -0.86 32.20 -74.46
N TRP A 42 -0.11 31.65 -75.40
CA TRP A 42 1.25 31.14 -75.18
C TRP A 42 2.33 32.23 -75.13
N ALA A 43 2.13 33.36 -75.80
CA ALA A 43 3.06 34.50 -75.71
C ALA A 43 2.98 35.20 -74.34
N ILE A 44 1.78 35.34 -73.77
CA ILE A 44 1.58 35.95 -72.45
C ILE A 44 1.98 34.96 -71.32
N PHE A 45 1.80 33.65 -71.55
CA PHE A 45 2.20 32.64 -70.56
C PHE A 45 3.74 32.43 -70.61
N GLY A 46 4.38 32.60 -71.71
CA GLY A 46 5.85 32.56 -71.87
C GLY A 46 6.53 33.79 -71.25
N LEU A 47 5.89 34.97 -71.28
CA LEU A 47 6.45 36.20 -70.69
C LEU A 47 6.19 36.23 -69.15
N ALA A 48 5.16 35.54 -68.62
CA ALA A 48 4.90 35.39 -67.19
C ALA A 48 5.84 34.37 -66.56
N ILE A 49 6.39 33.41 -67.28
CA ILE A 49 7.37 32.43 -66.78
C ILE A 49 8.81 32.97 -66.76
N CYS A 50 9.14 33.99 -67.56
CA CYS A 50 10.48 34.63 -67.57
C CYS A 50 10.62 35.75 -66.54
N LEU A 51 9.58 36.14 -65.79
CA LEU A 51 9.66 37.19 -64.76
C LEU A 51 9.47 36.72 -63.33
N SER A 52 9.37 35.38 -63.10
CA SER A 52 9.32 34.80 -61.72
C SER A 52 10.44 33.82 -61.45
N SER A 53 11.65 34.10 -61.92
CA SER A 53 12.86 33.58 -61.28
C SER A 53 13.19 34.49 -60.08
N HIS A 54 12.21 34.60 -59.13
CA HIS A 54 12.58 34.86 -57.77
C HIS A 54 13.13 33.56 -57.26
N SER A 55 14.39 33.56 -56.94
CA SER A 55 15.06 32.66 -56.06
C SER A 55 14.10 32.42 -54.88
N PHE A 56 13.48 31.23 -54.77
CA PHE A 56 12.98 30.75 -53.50
C PHE A 56 14.23 30.62 -52.60
N ALA A 57 14.57 31.66 -51.87
CA ALA A 57 15.29 31.51 -50.67
C ALA A 57 14.46 30.50 -49.85
N ASP A 58 15.05 29.39 -49.50
CA ASP A 58 14.42 28.31 -48.73
C ASP A 58 13.85 28.95 -47.46
N GLU A 59 12.52 29.07 -47.39
CA GLU A 59 11.82 29.74 -46.29
C GLU A 59 12.12 28.95 -45.03
N LEU A 60 12.66 29.60 -43.99
CA LEU A 60 13.09 28.96 -42.76
C LEU A 60 11.86 28.37 -42.08
N ASP A 61 11.89 27.06 -41.88
CA ASP A 61 10.87 26.29 -41.18
C ASP A 61 11.26 26.07 -39.70
N TYR A 62 10.31 26.34 -38.77
CA TYR A 62 10.59 26.25 -37.35
C TYR A 62 11.12 24.87 -36.95
N GLN A 63 10.46 23.79 -37.37
CA GLN A 63 10.83 22.43 -36.95
C GLN A 63 12.10 21.93 -37.64
N ARG A 64 12.35 22.36 -38.88
CA ARG A 64 13.53 21.92 -39.63
C ARG A 64 14.79 22.72 -39.27
N ASP A 65 14.66 24.03 -39.10
CA ASP A 65 15.82 24.91 -39.06
C ASP A 65 16.08 25.57 -37.71
N ILE A 66 15.02 25.78 -36.89
CA ILE A 66 15.06 26.56 -35.64
C ILE A 66 14.98 25.69 -34.40
N GLU A 67 14.01 24.77 -34.32
CA GLU A 67 13.84 23.90 -33.14
C GLU A 67 15.10 23.09 -32.79
N PRO A 68 15.86 22.55 -33.79
CA PRO A 68 17.12 21.86 -33.49
C PRO A 68 18.16 22.76 -32.84
N LEU A 69 18.21 24.03 -33.23
CA LEU A 69 19.15 25.00 -32.61
C LEU A 69 18.72 25.31 -31.17
N MET A 70 17.42 25.49 -30.93
CA MET A 70 16.88 25.70 -29.59
C MET A 70 17.13 24.48 -28.69
N ILE A 71 16.93 23.27 -29.21
CA ILE A 71 17.23 22.04 -28.45
C ILE A 71 18.72 21.95 -28.10
N LYS A 72 19.60 22.22 -29.06
CA LYS A 72 21.05 22.10 -28.89
C LYS A 72 21.62 23.04 -27.83
N TYR A 73 21.14 24.27 -27.76
CA TYR A 73 21.73 25.32 -26.94
C TYR A 73 20.90 25.72 -25.71
N CYS A 74 19.58 25.49 -25.74
CA CYS A 74 18.66 25.94 -24.70
C CYS A 74 17.92 24.77 -24.03
N GLY A 75 18.02 23.55 -24.58
CA GLY A 75 17.18 22.41 -24.20
C GLY A 75 17.39 21.91 -22.79
N ASN A 76 18.61 21.94 -22.27
CA ASN A 76 18.96 21.45 -20.96
C ASN A 76 18.23 22.18 -19.81
N CYS A 77 18.06 23.52 -19.97
CA CYS A 77 17.51 24.39 -18.94
C CYS A 77 16.06 24.82 -19.21
N HIS A 78 15.61 24.84 -20.48
CA HIS A 78 14.32 25.44 -20.87
C HIS A 78 13.38 24.46 -21.58
N ARG A 79 13.66 23.16 -21.55
CA ARG A 79 12.79 22.10 -22.10
C ARG A 79 12.43 21.10 -21.01
N GLY A 80 11.17 20.66 -20.95
CA GLY A 80 10.67 19.71 -19.96
C GLY A 80 10.05 20.38 -18.74
N ASN A 81 10.25 19.78 -17.56
CA ASN A 81 9.72 20.28 -16.29
C ASN A 81 10.63 21.32 -15.61
N GLU A 82 11.88 21.40 -16.03
CA GLU A 82 12.82 22.42 -15.56
C GLU A 82 12.55 23.72 -16.34
N LYS A 83 12.18 24.76 -15.64
CA LYS A 83 11.84 26.08 -16.18
C LYS A 83 12.70 27.11 -15.52
N GLU A 84 13.98 27.14 -15.85
CA GLU A 84 14.79 28.25 -15.39
C GLU A 84 14.27 29.56 -15.97
N GLY A 85 14.03 30.54 -15.12
CA GLY A 85 13.46 31.82 -15.49
C GLY A 85 11.99 31.77 -15.98
N ASP A 86 11.24 30.71 -15.61
CA ASP A 86 9.84 30.49 -16.04
C ASP A 86 9.62 30.43 -17.56
N PHE A 87 10.70 30.28 -18.33
CA PHE A 87 10.67 30.18 -19.79
C PHE A 87 10.73 28.72 -20.26
N SER A 88 9.89 28.34 -21.20
CA SER A 88 9.92 26.99 -21.80
C SER A 88 9.53 27.06 -23.27
N PHE A 89 10.28 26.33 -24.10
CA PHE A 89 9.95 26.12 -25.51
C PHE A 89 9.52 24.68 -25.84
N GLN A 90 8.99 23.97 -24.86
CA GLN A 90 8.49 22.59 -25.05
C GLN A 90 7.41 22.47 -26.13
N THR A 91 6.66 23.51 -26.35
CA THR A 91 5.74 23.69 -27.49
C THR A 91 5.93 25.04 -28.12
N PHE A 92 5.61 25.14 -29.40
CA PHE A 92 5.68 26.43 -30.12
C PHE A 92 4.83 27.52 -29.43
N ASP A 93 3.65 27.16 -28.93
CA ASP A 93 2.78 28.09 -28.22
C ASP A 93 3.42 28.63 -26.93
N ARG A 94 4.16 27.77 -26.18
CA ARG A 94 4.89 28.20 -25.00
C ARG A 94 6.09 29.08 -25.34
N LEU A 95 6.80 28.75 -26.40
CA LEU A 95 7.89 29.60 -26.89
C LEU A 95 7.40 31.03 -27.18
N MET A 96 6.26 31.15 -27.87
CA MET A 96 5.68 32.43 -28.25
C MET A 96 4.94 33.14 -27.09
N ALA A 97 4.52 32.42 -26.07
CA ALA A 97 3.92 32.97 -24.85
C ALA A 97 4.96 33.75 -24.00
N GLY A 98 6.24 33.31 -24.00
CA GLY A 98 7.31 33.86 -23.18
C GLY A 98 7.27 33.39 -21.72
N ASN A 99 7.62 34.28 -20.80
CA ASN A 99 7.61 34.02 -19.34
C ASN A 99 6.74 35.06 -18.60
N GLN A 100 6.78 35.05 -17.26
CA GLN A 100 5.99 35.99 -16.42
C GLN A 100 6.35 37.48 -16.65
N GLU A 101 7.56 37.75 -17.13
CA GLU A 101 8.01 39.12 -17.46
C GLU A 101 7.54 39.61 -18.87
N GLY A 102 7.03 38.70 -19.70
CA GLY A 102 6.51 39.00 -21.03
C GLY A 102 7.06 38.11 -22.13
N LYS A 103 6.89 38.56 -23.38
CA LYS A 103 7.33 37.87 -24.58
C LYS A 103 8.85 37.88 -24.70
N VAL A 104 9.43 36.70 -24.87
CA VAL A 104 10.87 36.51 -25.13
C VAL A 104 11.19 36.69 -26.62
N ILE A 105 10.22 36.41 -27.49
CA ILE A 105 10.27 36.62 -28.95
C ILE A 105 9.22 37.63 -29.36
N VAL A 106 9.65 38.64 -30.11
CA VAL A 106 8.76 39.63 -30.78
C VAL A 106 8.74 39.32 -32.27
N ALA A 107 7.68 38.70 -32.74
CA ALA A 107 7.54 38.32 -34.15
C ALA A 107 7.73 39.52 -35.09
N GLY A 108 8.54 39.35 -36.13
CA GLY A 108 8.91 40.37 -37.08
C GLY A 108 9.99 41.37 -36.61
N LYS A 109 10.57 41.15 -35.38
CA LYS A 109 11.51 42.10 -34.79
C LYS A 109 12.58 41.37 -33.95
N SER A 110 13.57 40.81 -34.62
CA SER A 110 14.63 40.10 -33.96
C SER A 110 15.44 40.95 -32.96
N HIS A 111 15.68 42.24 -33.31
CA HIS A 111 16.43 43.18 -32.49
C HIS A 111 15.69 43.64 -31.22
N GLU A 112 14.34 43.49 -31.17
CA GLU A 112 13.52 43.72 -29.95
C GLU A 112 13.29 42.46 -29.17
N SER A 113 13.69 41.30 -29.68
CA SER A 113 13.47 40.00 -29.05
C SER A 113 14.53 39.72 -27.97
N LYS A 114 14.09 39.59 -26.71
CA LYS A 114 14.98 39.27 -25.56
C LYS A 114 15.86 38.05 -25.86
N LEU A 115 15.32 37.03 -26.55
CA LEU A 115 16.07 35.85 -26.95
C LEU A 115 17.35 36.18 -27.70
N ILE A 116 17.28 37.02 -28.72
CA ILE A 116 18.43 37.41 -29.54
C ILE A 116 19.40 38.32 -28.78
N GLN A 117 18.86 39.24 -27.95
CA GLN A 117 19.68 40.14 -27.12
C GLN A 117 20.47 39.37 -26.08
N LEU A 118 19.89 38.36 -25.40
CA LEU A 118 20.56 37.48 -24.44
C LEU A 118 21.61 36.60 -25.10
N ILE A 119 21.33 36.03 -26.29
CA ILE A 119 22.28 35.21 -27.04
C ILE A 119 23.48 36.02 -27.54
N ARG A 120 23.26 37.28 -27.94
CA ARG A 120 24.34 38.19 -28.36
C ARG A 120 25.10 38.80 -27.19
N GLY A 121 24.64 38.64 -25.97
CA GLY A 121 25.19 39.28 -24.78
C GLY A 121 24.95 40.80 -24.72
N GLU A 122 23.87 41.24 -25.32
CA GLU A 122 23.38 42.64 -25.28
C GLU A 122 22.56 42.88 -23.99
N LEU A 123 22.08 41.81 -23.36
CA LEU A 123 21.43 41.78 -22.06
C LEU A 123 22.05 40.72 -21.16
N GLU A 124 22.04 40.98 -19.85
CA GLU A 124 22.48 40.04 -18.83
C GLU A 124 21.28 39.35 -18.15
N PRO A 125 21.41 38.09 -17.75
CA PRO A 125 22.58 37.20 -17.95
C PRO A 125 22.66 36.69 -19.38
N ARG A 126 23.86 36.62 -19.92
CA ARG A 126 24.09 36.03 -21.25
C ARG A 126 23.59 34.61 -21.33
N MET A 127 22.94 34.23 -22.42
CA MET A 127 22.38 32.92 -22.67
C MET A 127 22.90 32.33 -24.00
N PRO A 128 23.31 31.03 -24.06
CA PRO A 128 23.63 30.18 -22.92
C PRO A 128 24.71 30.75 -22.01
N PRO A 129 24.83 30.30 -20.73
CA PRO A 129 25.93 30.66 -19.86
C PRO A 129 27.30 30.40 -20.51
N GLU A 130 28.35 31.16 -20.13
CA GLU A 130 29.66 31.09 -20.79
C GLU A 130 30.32 29.70 -20.75
N GLU A 131 29.97 28.88 -19.74
CA GLU A 131 30.48 27.50 -19.59
C GLU A 131 29.80 26.51 -20.55
N GLU A 132 28.67 26.88 -21.13
CA GLU A 132 27.89 26.04 -22.05
C GLU A 132 28.29 26.28 -23.52
N PRO A 133 28.03 25.32 -24.42
CA PRO A 133 28.26 25.49 -25.84
C PRO A 133 27.52 26.73 -26.38
N GLN A 134 28.27 27.57 -27.12
CA GLN A 134 27.74 28.81 -27.67
C GLN A 134 27.33 28.64 -29.13
N PRO A 135 26.18 29.19 -29.59
CA PRO A 135 25.79 29.18 -31.00
C PRO A 135 26.72 30.04 -31.87
N SER A 136 26.96 29.57 -33.09
CA SER A 136 27.78 30.29 -34.04
C SER A 136 27.07 31.57 -34.54
N LYS A 137 27.80 32.50 -35.13
CA LYS A 137 27.23 33.71 -35.69
C LYS A 137 26.16 33.42 -36.77
N GLU A 138 26.43 32.40 -37.60
CA GLU A 138 25.52 31.94 -38.65
C GLU A 138 24.22 31.32 -38.04
N GLU A 139 24.33 30.60 -36.91
CA GLU A 139 23.16 30.01 -36.20
C GLU A 139 22.32 31.10 -35.52
N ILE A 140 22.96 32.14 -34.94
CA ILE A 140 22.27 33.30 -34.36
C ILE A 140 21.56 34.10 -35.47
N GLU A 141 22.23 34.29 -36.62
CA GLU A 141 21.61 35.00 -37.73
C GLU A 141 20.39 34.26 -38.33
N ARG A 142 20.49 32.92 -38.37
CA ARG A 142 19.36 32.08 -38.81
C ARG A 142 18.15 32.21 -37.87
N LEU A 143 18.38 32.24 -36.58
CA LEU A 143 17.36 32.50 -35.57
C LEU A 143 16.74 33.91 -35.75
N ALA A 144 17.58 34.93 -35.97
CA ALA A 144 17.11 36.29 -36.18
C ALA A 144 16.29 36.43 -37.46
N GLN A 145 16.72 35.83 -38.57
CA GLN A 145 16.00 35.82 -39.84
C GLN A 145 14.63 35.16 -39.73
N TRP A 146 14.52 34.05 -39.01
CA TRP A 146 13.22 33.40 -38.74
C TRP A 146 12.29 34.31 -37.93
N ILE A 147 12.81 35.00 -36.90
CA ILE A 147 12.02 35.94 -36.10
C ILE A 147 11.57 37.11 -36.99
N ASP A 148 12.46 37.66 -37.83
CA ASP A 148 12.14 38.77 -38.70
C ASP A 148 11.14 38.40 -39.83
N ALA A 149 11.15 37.11 -40.23
CA ALA A 149 10.14 36.54 -41.11
C ALA A 149 8.75 36.31 -40.43
N GLY A 150 8.63 36.67 -39.15
CA GLY A 150 7.36 36.61 -38.42
C GLY A 150 7.29 35.50 -37.36
N ALA A 151 8.36 34.76 -37.10
CA ALA A 151 8.41 33.65 -36.11
C ALA A 151 7.24 32.69 -36.29
N VAL A 152 7.06 32.16 -37.47
CA VAL A 152 5.90 31.34 -37.86
C VAL A 152 6.17 29.88 -37.48
N ALA A 153 5.11 29.19 -36.99
CA ALA A 153 5.16 27.74 -36.78
C ALA A 153 5.27 26.97 -38.09
N SER A 154 5.83 25.75 -38.06
CA SER A 154 5.80 24.87 -39.22
C SER A 154 4.39 24.59 -39.70
N LEU A 155 4.17 24.75 -41.00
CA LEU A 155 2.89 24.45 -41.65
C LEU A 155 2.69 22.94 -41.92
N THR A 156 3.76 22.16 -41.77
CA THR A 156 3.73 20.72 -41.99
C THR A 156 3.48 19.99 -40.66
N ALA A 157 2.79 18.85 -40.73
CA ALA A 157 2.64 17.98 -39.56
C ALA A 157 4.01 17.60 -39.00
N PRO A 158 4.17 17.43 -37.65
CA PRO A 158 5.43 17.10 -37.06
C PRO A 158 6.01 15.84 -37.72
N GLN A 159 7.22 15.96 -38.29
CA GLN A 159 7.89 14.80 -38.83
C GLN A 159 8.47 13.95 -37.70
N PRO A 160 8.50 12.60 -37.82
CA PRO A 160 9.14 11.74 -36.84
C PRO A 160 10.60 12.16 -36.54
N LEU A 161 11.02 11.99 -35.30
CA LEU A 161 12.35 12.42 -34.84
C LEU A 161 13.49 11.88 -35.74
N ALA A 162 13.35 10.66 -36.27
CA ALA A 162 14.29 10.04 -37.20
C ALA A 162 14.53 10.85 -38.49
N MET A 163 13.54 11.66 -38.92
CA MET A 163 13.65 12.48 -40.14
C MET A 163 14.24 13.86 -39.84
N ARG A 164 14.21 14.30 -38.59
CA ARG A 164 14.72 15.60 -38.13
C ARG A 164 16.18 15.55 -37.66
N LEU A 165 16.62 14.39 -37.19
CA LEU A 165 17.99 14.23 -36.72
C LEU A 165 18.95 13.97 -37.91
N ASN A 166 19.79 14.94 -38.21
CA ASN A 166 20.86 14.74 -39.16
C ASN A 166 22.06 14.05 -38.47
N THR A 167 21.85 12.80 -38.09
CA THR A 167 22.90 12.00 -37.44
C THR A 167 23.95 11.59 -38.48
N PRO A 168 25.23 11.86 -38.23
CA PRO A 168 26.30 11.38 -39.14
C PRO A 168 26.21 9.86 -39.23
N LYS A 169 26.13 9.35 -40.48
CA LYS A 169 26.16 7.91 -40.73
C LYS A 169 27.59 7.40 -40.49
N ILE A 170 27.92 7.13 -39.24
CA ILE A 170 29.18 6.48 -38.88
C ILE A 170 29.02 5.02 -39.29
N GLN A 171 29.75 4.61 -40.32
CA GLN A 171 29.91 3.22 -40.65
C GLN A 171 31.05 2.63 -39.82
N PRO A 172 30.80 1.73 -38.87
CA PRO A 172 31.84 1.07 -38.13
C PRO A 172 32.72 0.24 -39.12
N LYS A 173 34.05 0.31 -38.96
CA LYS A 173 34.98 -0.57 -39.70
C LYS A 173 34.89 -1.99 -39.15
N GLY A 174 33.90 -2.73 -39.60
CA GLY A 174 33.56 -4.12 -39.19
C GLY A 174 32.06 -4.24 -38.96
N GLY A 175 31.47 -5.35 -39.40
CA GLY A 175 30.03 -5.59 -39.33
C GLY A 175 29.52 -5.80 -37.89
N VAL A 176 29.46 -4.74 -37.09
CA VAL A 176 28.89 -4.79 -35.75
C VAL A 176 27.37 -4.70 -35.89
N THR A 177 26.71 -5.78 -35.57
CA THR A 177 25.23 -5.80 -35.45
C THR A 177 24.82 -5.14 -34.13
N PRO A 178 23.97 -4.08 -34.14
CA PRO A 178 23.47 -3.48 -32.91
C PRO A 178 22.81 -4.52 -31.99
N PRO A 179 23.07 -4.48 -30.67
CA PRO A 179 22.49 -5.44 -29.75
C PRO A 179 20.97 -5.27 -29.67
N TYR A 180 20.27 -6.36 -29.46
CA TYR A 180 18.85 -6.31 -29.11
C TYR A 180 18.66 -5.72 -27.70
N THR A 181 17.62 -4.94 -27.53
CA THR A 181 17.34 -4.18 -26.31
C THR A 181 15.98 -4.47 -25.70
N ALA A 182 15.08 -5.01 -26.51
CA ALA A 182 13.75 -5.45 -26.07
C ALA A 182 13.31 -6.69 -26.86
N ALA A 183 12.50 -7.54 -26.25
CA ALA A 183 11.91 -8.69 -26.92
C ALA A 183 10.55 -9.06 -26.32
N VAL A 184 9.66 -9.61 -27.16
CA VAL A 184 8.36 -10.17 -26.77
C VAL A 184 8.05 -11.40 -27.63
N VAL A 185 7.53 -12.47 -27.01
CA VAL A 185 7.14 -13.71 -27.69
C VAL A 185 5.72 -13.59 -28.21
N MET A 186 5.49 -13.96 -29.46
CA MET A 186 4.15 -13.94 -30.07
C MET A 186 3.27 -15.06 -29.53
N GLY A 187 1.96 -14.84 -29.60
CA GLY A 187 0.95 -15.79 -29.11
C GLY A 187 0.89 -17.10 -29.90
N ASP A 188 1.51 -17.18 -31.11
CA ASP A 188 1.61 -18.39 -31.93
C ASP A 188 2.66 -19.40 -31.41
N GLY A 189 3.56 -18.97 -30.53
CA GLY A 189 4.63 -19.82 -29.97
C GLY A 189 5.77 -20.11 -30.94
N GLU A 190 5.70 -19.66 -32.21
CA GLU A 190 6.69 -19.89 -33.24
C GLU A 190 7.57 -18.68 -33.54
N HIS A 191 7.09 -17.48 -33.16
CA HIS A 191 7.74 -16.23 -33.48
C HIS A 191 7.98 -15.35 -32.23
N LEU A 192 9.04 -14.58 -32.32
CA LEU A 192 9.29 -13.48 -31.35
C LEU A 192 9.57 -12.19 -32.12
N ILE A 193 9.28 -11.07 -31.46
CA ILE A 193 9.59 -9.73 -31.96
C ILE A 193 10.69 -9.14 -31.11
N ALA A 194 11.69 -8.58 -31.73
CA ALA A 194 12.86 -8.01 -31.08
C ALA A 194 13.16 -6.60 -31.59
N GLY A 195 13.52 -5.71 -30.68
CA GLY A 195 13.88 -4.34 -30.96
C GLY A 195 15.37 -4.12 -30.75
N ARG A 196 15.95 -3.30 -31.62
CA ARG A 196 17.30 -2.77 -31.51
C ARG A 196 17.36 -1.33 -32.00
N PHE A 197 18.51 -0.71 -32.05
CA PHE A 197 18.61 0.67 -32.48
C PHE A 197 18.06 0.83 -33.91
N GLY A 198 17.06 1.67 -34.10
CA GLY A 198 16.47 2.06 -35.38
C GLY A 198 15.54 1.06 -36.04
N GLU A 199 15.42 -0.18 -35.52
CA GLU A 199 14.56 -1.18 -36.16
C GLU A 199 13.93 -2.16 -35.14
N VAL A 200 12.81 -2.71 -35.58
CA VAL A 200 12.13 -3.85 -34.94
C VAL A 200 12.10 -5.01 -35.95
N VAL A 201 12.36 -6.21 -35.50
CA VAL A 201 12.37 -7.42 -36.36
C VAL A 201 11.49 -8.50 -35.77
N GLN A 202 10.85 -9.27 -36.65
CA GLN A 202 10.19 -10.53 -36.33
C GLN A 202 11.13 -11.69 -36.64
N LEU A 203 11.35 -12.54 -35.68
CA LEU A 203 12.24 -13.70 -35.78
C LEU A 203 11.45 -14.99 -35.62
N GLN A 204 11.84 -16.00 -36.38
CA GLN A 204 11.37 -17.38 -36.15
C GLN A 204 12.17 -17.99 -35.00
N ILE A 205 11.50 -18.51 -33.97
CA ILE A 205 12.16 -19.02 -32.77
C ILE A 205 13.08 -20.20 -33.08
N ALA A 206 12.64 -21.14 -33.93
CA ALA A 206 13.37 -22.35 -34.25
C ALA A 206 14.69 -22.12 -35.03
N THR A 207 14.74 -21.08 -35.86
CA THR A 207 15.87 -20.83 -36.76
C THR A 207 16.63 -19.52 -36.49
N ALA A 208 16.07 -18.66 -35.67
CA ALA A 208 16.51 -17.28 -35.49
C ALA A 208 16.54 -16.43 -36.78
N ASN A 209 15.89 -16.87 -37.83
CA ASN A 209 15.81 -16.12 -39.07
C ASN A 209 14.87 -14.94 -38.95
N ILE A 210 15.27 -13.81 -39.54
CA ILE A 210 14.42 -12.61 -39.61
C ILE A 210 13.41 -12.78 -40.73
N ILE A 211 12.12 -12.73 -40.40
CA ILE A 211 11.00 -12.87 -41.31
C ILE A 211 10.49 -11.52 -41.79
N ARG A 212 10.43 -10.54 -40.90
CA ARG A 212 9.92 -9.19 -41.18
C ARG A 212 10.76 -8.14 -40.48
N ARG A 213 10.82 -6.94 -41.08
CA ARG A 213 11.52 -5.79 -40.51
C ARG A 213 10.63 -4.55 -40.55
N TRP A 214 10.71 -3.74 -39.49
CA TRP A 214 10.10 -2.42 -39.43
C TRP A 214 11.23 -1.43 -39.10
N ASN A 215 11.51 -0.54 -40.04
CA ASN A 215 12.55 0.47 -39.96
C ASN A 215 11.96 1.86 -39.67
N GLY A 216 12.81 2.87 -39.50
CA GLY A 216 12.39 4.27 -39.35
C GLY A 216 12.02 4.65 -37.94
N PHE A 217 12.67 4.03 -36.95
CA PHE A 217 12.68 4.47 -35.57
C PHE A 217 13.91 5.35 -35.34
N ALA A 218 13.74 6.40 -34.50
CA ALA A 218 14.80 7.39 -34.31
C ALA A 218 15.99 6.86 -33.51
N GLY A 219 15.75 5.95 -32.58
CA GLY A 219 16.78 5.52 -31.63
C GLY A 219 16.62 4.11 -31.11
N LYS A 220 16.96 3.93 -29.86
CA LYS A 220 16.92 2.66 -29.15
C LYS A 220 15.45 2.24 -28.91
N ILE A 221 15.13 1.01 -29.18
CA ILE A 221 13.84 0.42 -28.80
C ILE A 221 13.94 -0.06 -27.36
N THR A 222 13.11 0.51 -26.48
CA THR A 222 13.10 0.22 -25.03
C THR A 222 11.96 -0.66 -24.60
N SER A 223 10.84 -0.62 -25.34
CA SER A 223 9.61 -1.31 -24.98
C SER A 223 9.00 -2.00 -26.19
N LEU A 224 8.62 -3.27 -26.01
CA LEU A 224 7.81 -4.03 -26.93
C LEU A 224 6.71 -4.73 -26.14
N ARG A 225 5.45 -4.48 -26.50
CA ARG A 225 4.28 -5.08 -25.86
C ARG A 225 3.28 -5.55 -26.90
N LEU A 226 2.77 -6.75 -26.72
CA LEU A 226 1.65 -7.26 -27.51
C LEU A 226 0.35 -6.96 -26.78
N HIS A 227 -0.67 -6.59 -27.55
CA HIS A 227 -2.01 -6.52 -26.98
C HIS A 227 -2.51 -7.94 -26.65
N PRO A 228 -3.18 -8.19 -25.50
CA PRO A 228 -3.51 -9.54 -25.03
C PRO A 228 -4.38 -10.36 -25.99
N THR A 229 -5.28 -9.71 -26.74
CA THR A 229 -6.31 -10.35 -27.58
C THR A 229 -6.24 -10.01 -29.06
N GLU A 230 -5.37 -9.09 -29.46
CA GLU A 230 -5.27 -8.62 -30.86
C GLU A 230 -3.84 -8.70 -31.35
N ASN A 231 -3.67 -8.86 -32.66
CA ASN A 231 -2.36 -8.81 -33.28
C ASN A 231 -1.82 -7.38 -33.43
N LEU A 232 -1.79 -6.64 -32.32
CA LEU A 232 -1.25 -5.29 -32.24
C LEU A 232 0.04 -5.31 -31.43
N LEU A 233 1.08 -4.71 -31.97
CA LEU A 233 2.35 -4.48 -31.30
C LEU A 233 2.51 -3.03 -30.97
N VAL A 234 2.81 -2.73 -29.71
CA VAL A 234 3.24 -1.40 -29.26
C VAL A 234 4.76 -1.39 -29.21
N VAL A 235 5.35 -0.42 -29.84
CA VAL A 235 6.79 -0.17 -29.87
C VAL A 235 7.06 1.16 -29.23
N GLY A 236 7.86 1.18 -28.19
CA GLY A 236 8.34 2.38 -27.54
C GLY A 236 9.85 2.53 -27.64
N GLY A 237 10.33 3.75 -27.75
CA GLY A 237 11.77 4.02 -27.84
C GLY A 237 12.08 5.50 -27.94
N GLY A 238 13.26 5.80 -28.51
CA GLY A 238 13.66 7.18 -28.71
C GLY A 238 15.16 7.39 -28.55
N VAL A 239 15.53 8.64 -28.44
CA VAL A 239 16.91 9.08 -28.24
C VAL A 239 17.02 9.82 -26.93
N GLU A 240 17.91 9.39 -26.09
CA GLU A 240 18.18 9.98 -24.75
C GLU A 240 18.50 11.46 -24.88
N GLY A 241 17.85 12.30 -24.07
CA GLY A 241 17.99 13.76 -24.09
C GLY A 241 17.36 14.47 -25.30
N VAL A 242 16.72 13.73 -26.22
CA VAL A 242 16.14 14.33 -27.44
C VAL A 242 14.63 14.13 -27.49
N GLY A 243 14.15 12.91 -27.30
CA GLY A 243 12.72 12.64 -27.27
C GLY A 243 12.35 11.17 -27.38
N GLY A 244 11.12 10.88 -26.99
CA GLY A 244 10.55 9.55 -27.02
C GLY A 244 9.46 9.41 -28.09
N GLU A 245 9.46 8.27 -28.75
CA GLU A 245 8.49 7.92 -29.79
C GLU A 245 7.74 6.64 -29.45
N VAL A 246 6.50 6.57 -29.95
CA VAL A 246 5.69 5.37 -29.87
C VAL A 246 5.10 5.02 -31.22
N ALA A 247 5.07 3.73 -31.52
CA ALA A 247 4.37 3.23 -32.71
C ALA A 247 3.44 2.08 -32.32
N VAL A 248 2.31 1.97 -33.04
CA VAL A 248 1.40 0.84 -32.97
C VAL A 248 1.40 0.16 -34.34
N ILE A 249 1.74 -1.11 -34.38
CA ILE A 249 1.88 -1.90 -35.59
C ILE A 249 0.80 -2.98 -35.60
N ASP A 250 0.08 -3.09 -36.69
CA ASP A 250 -0.78 -4.24 -36.96
C ASP A 250 0.07 -5.39 -37.51
N LEU A 251 0.18 -6.46 -36.74
CA LEU A 251 1.02 -7.61 -37.11
C LEU A 251 0.46 -8.43 -38.28
N ASN A 252 -0.86 -8.35 -38.54
CA ASN A 252 -1.47 -9.05 -39.68
C ASN A 252 -1.03 -8.38 -40.97
N THR A 253 -1.17 -7.08 -41.08
CA THR A 253 -0.79 -6.33 -42.30
C THR A 253 0.67 -5.91 -42.31
N GLY A 254 1.26 -5.67 -41.12
CA GLY A 254 2.61 -5.12 -40.98
C GLY A 254 2.65 -3.59 -41.01
N ASP A 255 1.49 -2.93 -41.08
CA ASP A 255 1.41 -1.50 -41.19
C ASP A 255 1.55 -0.83 -39.83
N LYS A 256 2.24 0.31 -39.78
CA LYS A 256 2.24 1.21 -38.62
C LYS A 256 0.94 2.00 -38.62
N LYS A 257 -0.02 1.62 -37.78
CA LYS A 257 -1.30 2.36 -37.60
C LYS A 257 -1.08 3.71 -36.93
N LEU A 258 -0.05 3.78 -36.07
CA LEU A 258 0.35 5.00 -35.38
C LEU A 258 1.87 5.04 -35.33
N HIS A 259 2.46 6.20 -35.53
CA HIS A 259 3.87 6.49 -35.23
C HIS A 259 3.98 7.97 -34.90
N THR A 260 4.31 8.32 -33.65
CA THR A 260 4.32 9.69 -33.18
C THR A 260 5.36 9.89 -32.08
N GLU A 261 5.86 11.11 -31.97
CA GLU A 261 6.60 11.54 -30.79
C GLU A 261 5.64 11.83 -29.66
N CYS A 262 6.04 11.49 -28.44
CA CYS A 262 5.15 11.59 -27.29
C CYS A 262 5.81 12.13 -26.02
N HIS A 263 7.11 12.01 -25.85
CA HIS A 263 7.83 12.45 -24.67
C HIS A 263 9.02 13.36 -25.03
N SER A 264 9.40 14.25 -24.11
CA SER A 264 10.55 15.16 -24.30
C SER A 264 11.89 14.48 -24.09
N ASP A 265 11.91 13.24 -23.63
CA ASP A 265 13.08 12.38 -23.49
C ASP A 265 12.71 10.95 -23.87
N ILE A 266 13.67 10.04 -23.82
CA ILE A 266 13.49 8.64 -24.20
C ILE A 266 12.27 8.02 -23.49
N LEU A 267 11.44 7.31 -24.24
CA LEU A 267 10.32 6.54 -23.71
C LEU A 267 10.81 5.18 -23.22
N TYR A 268 10.38 4.77 -22.02
CA TYR A 268 10.75 3.48 -21.45
C TYR A 268 9.65 2.43 -21.53
N SER A 269 8.38 2.82 -21.41
CA SER A 269 7.28 1.87 -21.48
C SER A 269 6.06 2.44 -22.20
N ALA A 270 5.43 1.59 -23.01
CA ALA A 270 4.18 1.87 -23.71
C ALA A 270 3.28 0.66 -23.70
N VAL A 271 1.98 0.84 -23.42
CA VAL A 271 0.99 -0.23 -23.34
C VAL A 271 -0.37 0.21 -23.86
N ILE A 272 -1.08 -0.66 -24.56
CA ILE A 272 -2.49 -0.46 -24.96
C ILE A 272 -3.37 -1.12 -23.89
N SER A 273 -4.43 -0.41 -23.48
CA SER A 273 -5.42 -0.95 -22.55
C SER A 273 -6.15 -2.17 -23.14
N PRO A 274 -6.53 -3.16 -22.32
CA PRO A 274 -7.27 -4.34 -22.76
C PRO A 274 -8.54 -4.04 -23.55
N ASP A 275 -9.23 -2.90 -23.27
CA ASP A 275 -10.42 -2.43 -24.01
C ASP A 275 -10.10 -1.71 -25.34
N LYS A 276 -8.84 -1.54 -25.68
CA LYS A 276 -8.33 -0.89 -26.92
C LYS A 276 -8.66 0.59 -27.06
N LYS A 277 -9.06 1.25 -25.99
CA LYS A 277 -9.34 2.69 -26.05
C LYS A 277 -8.11 3.53 -25.85
N TRP A 278 -7.21 3.07 -25.02
CA TRP A 278 -6.14 3.89 -24.49
C TRP A 278 -4.76 3.36 -24.86
N LEU A 279 -3.91 4.27 -25.25
CA LEU A 279 -2.46 4.08 -25.30
C LEU A 279 -1.83 4.87 -24.15
N VAL A 280 -1.14 4.15 -23.26
CA VAL A 280 -0.43 4.76 -22.11
C VAL A 280 1.06 4.71 -22.39
N THR A 281 1.75 5.83 -22.20
CA THR A 281 3.18 5.96 -22.45
C THR A 281 3.86 6.65 -21.27
N ALA A 282 5.11 6.24 -20.96
CA ALA A 282 5.92 6.86 -19.92
C ALA A 282 7.42 6.79 -20.25
N GLY A 283 8.19 7.73 -19.75
CA GLY A 283 9.61 7.84 -20.05
C GLY A 283 10.45 8.54 -18.99
N TYR A 284 11.65 8.94 -19.41
CA TYR A 284 12.59 9.62 -18.54
C TYR A 284 12.11 10.99 -18.08
N ASP A 285 11.26 11.63 -18.86
CA ASP A 285 10.67 12.95 -18.54
C ASP A 285 9.65 12.92 -17.39
N ARG A 286 9.52 11.78 -16.66
CA ARG A 286 8.64 11.58 -15.47
C ARG A 286 7.14 11.65 -15.78
N ALA A 287 6.77 11.92 -17.03
CA ALA A 287 5.37 12.04 -17.42
C ALA A 287 4.77 10.68 -17.78
N ILE A 288 3.51 10.49 -17.40
CA ILE A 288 2.66 9.43 -17.93
C ILE A 288 1.58 10.07 -18.77
N GLN A 289 1.42 9.65 -20.02
CA GLN A 289 0.41 10.17 -20.94
C GLN A 289 -0.61 9.10 -21.28
N LEU A 290 -1.87 9.43 -21.11
CA LEU A 290 -3.02 8.65 -21.59
C LEU A 290 -3.49 9.26 -22.90
N ARG A 291 -3.44 8.49 -23.96
CA ARG A 291 -3.88 8.90 -25.31
C ARG A 291 -5.06 8.07 -25.74
N ASP A 292 -6.02 8.68 -26.37
CA ASP A 292 -7.05 7.97 -27.11
C ASP A 292 -6.43 7.29 -28.34
N LEU A 293 -6.56 5.98 -28.43
CA LEU A 293 -5.88 5.19 -29.46
C LEU A 293 -6.39 5.48 -30.87
N GLN A 294 -7.65 5.87 -31.00
CA GLN A 294 -8.27 6.16 -32.31
C GLN A 294 -7.90 7.55 -32.83
N SER A 295 -8.02 8.58 -31.98
CA SER A 295 -7.77 9.97 -32.36
C SER A 295 -6.32 10.41 -32.17
N ASN A 296 -5.51 9.64 -31.44
CA ASN A 296 -4.14 9.97 -31.00
C ASN A 296 -4.06 11.26 -30.16
N GLN A 297 -5.18 11.73 -29.64
CA GLN A 297 -5.19 12.91 -28.75
C GLN A 297 -4.83 12.52 -27.33
N ILE A 298 -4.10 13.41 -26.66
CA ILE A 298 -3.80 13.24 -25.23
C ILE A 298 -5.07 13.51 -24.43
N ALA A 299 -5.63 12.47 -23.82
CA ALA A 299 -6.80 12.60 -22.96
C ALA A 299 -6.42 13.11 -21.55
N LYS A 300 -5.30 12.59 -21.01
CA LYS A 300 -4.80 12.95 -19.66
C LYS A 300 -3.29 12.89 -19.59
N ARG A 301 -2.74 13.69 -18.67
CA ARG A 301 -1.34 13.61 -18.22
C ARG A 301 -1.33 13.41 -16.72
N TYR A 302 -0.64 12.38 -16.25
CA TYR A 302 -0.48 12.11 -14.83
C TYR A 302 0.88 12.65 -14.39
N ALA A 303 0.83 13.55 -13.41
CA ALA A 303 2.01 14.13 -12.79
C ALA A 303 2.09 13.69 -11.34
N GLY A 304 3.29 13.45 -10.83
CA GLY A 304 3.48 13.10 -9.42
C GLY A 304 4.61 12.10 -9.18
N HIS A 305 5.26 11.56 -10.23
CA HIS A 305 6.58 10.95 -10.09
C HIS A 305 7.68 12.00 -10.06
N ASN A 306 8.63 11.84 -9.15
CA ASN A 306 9.82 12.69 -9.03
C ASN A 306 11.04 12.13 -9.78
N GLY A 307 10.93 10.94 -10.35
CA GLY A 307 11.97 10.26 -11.13
C GLY A 307 11.42 9.69 -12.44
N ALA A 308 12.31 9.22 -13.31
CA ALA A 308 11.94 8.55 -14.55
C ALA A 308 10.96 7.40 -14.32
N VAL A 309 9.97 7.24 -15.20
CA VAL A 309 9.03 6.12 -15.14
C VAL A 309 9.52 5.02 -16.08
N TYR A 310 9.95 3.91 -15.50
CA TYR A 310 10.60 2.82 -16.24
C TYR A 310 9.62 1.80 -16.81
N ASP A 311 8.51 1.56 -16.13
CA ASP A 311 7.56 0.55 -16.58
C ASP A 311 6.11 0.93 -16.23
N LEU A 312 5.21 0.45 -17.07
CA LEU A 312 3.77 0.62 -16.96
C LEU A 312 3.07 -0.72 -17.12
N ASP A 313 1.94 -0.85 -16.45
CA ASP A 313 0.96 -1.88 -16.77
C ASP A 313 -0.46 -1.37 -16.52
N ILE A 314 -1.45 -2.03 -17.14
CA ILE A 314 -2.87 -1.66 -17.01
C ILE A 314 -3.61 -2.90 -16.49
N ASP A 315 -4.48 -2.68 -15.51
CA ASP A 315 -5.31 -3.76 -14.97
C ASP A 315 -6.23 -4.38 -16.04
N PRO A 316 -6.60 -5.65 -15.92
CA PRO A 316 -7.42 -6.35 -16.93
C PRO A 316 -8.76 -5.69 -17.25
N SER A 317 -9.32 -4.90 -16.31
CA SER A 317 -10.57 -4.16 -16.50
C SER A 317 -10.40 -2.81 -17.19
N SER A 318 -9.17 -2.39 -17.51
CA SER A 318 -8.83 -1.10 -18.14
C SER A 318 -9.20 0.12 -17.29
N ARG A 319 -9.12 0.03 -15.97
CA ARG A 319 -9.51 1.09 -15.02
C ARG A 319 -8.34 1.73 -14.30
N VAL A 320 -7.26 0.98 -14.08
CA VAL A 320 -6.11 1.40 -13.27
C VAL A 320 -4.81 1.24 -14.05
N ILE A 321 -3.94 2.25 -13.99
CA ILE A 321 -2.56 2.18 -14.48
C ILE A 321 -1.65 1.99 -13.26
N ALA A 322 -0.72 1.03 -13.34
CA ALA A 322 0.41 0.93 -12.42
C ALA A 322 1.67 1.47 -13.09
N SER A 323 2.50 2.20 -12.34
CA SER A 323 3.76 2.77 -12.82
C SER A 323 4.89 2.53 -11.84
N ALA A 324 6.04 2.07 -12.33
CA ALA A 324 7.27 1.87 -11.56
C ALA A 324 8.30 2.95 -11.92
N SER A 325 8.94 3.55 -10.91
CA SER A 325 9.73 4.76 -11.11
C SER A 325 11.09 4.76 -10.39
N ALA A 326 11.98 5.61 -10.91
CA ALA A 326 13.25 5.98 -10.29
C ALA A 326 13.08 6.74 -8.96
N ASP A 327 11.88 7.23 -8.63
CA ASP A 327 11.57 7.84 -7.34
C ASP A 327 11.31 6.81 -6.23
N GLU A 328 11.72 5.56 -6.44
CA GLU A 328 11.63 4.44 -5.50
C GLU A 328 10.19 3.94 -5.27
N THR A 329 9.20 4.53 -5.94
CA THR A 329 7.79 4.21 -5.74
C THR A 329 7.16 3.45 -6.91
N VAL A 330 6.11 2.69 -6.59
CA VAL A 330 5.09 2.29 -7.54
C VAL A 330 3.84 3.11 -7.26
N LYS A 331 3.17 3.63 -8.29
CA LYS A 331 1.94 4.41 -8.13
C LYS A 331 0.81 3.81 -8.94
N LEU A 332 -0.40 3.92 -8.40
CA LEU A 332 -1.63 3.53 -9.07
C LEU A 332 -2.45 4.77 -9.45
N TRP A 333 -3.01 4.76 -10.65
CA TRP A 333 -3.73 5.89 -11.22
C TRP A 333 -5.06 5.45 -11.83
N SER A 334 -6.13 6.18 -11.57
CA SER A 334 -7.42 5.96 -12.21
C SER A 334 -7.42 6.45 -13.66
N ILE A 335 -7.78 5.59 -14.59
CA ILE A 335 -7.99 5.98 -16.00
C ILE A 335 -9.20 6.91 -16.10
N GLN A 336 -10.25 6.67 -15.34
CA GLN A 336 -11.49 7.42 -15.41
C GLN A 336 -11.35 8.83 -14.80
N SER A 337 -10.92 8.96 -13.55
CA SER A 337 -10.80 10.26 -12.87
C SER A 337 -9.51 10.99 -13.23
N GLY A 338 -8.43 10.30 -13.49
CA GLY A 338 -7.07 10.85 -13.64
C GLY A 338 -6.35 11.05 -12.31
N GLU A 339 -6.97 10.65 -11.21
CA GLU A 339 -6.42 10.79 -9.87
C GLU A 339 -5.46 9.66 -9.52
N ARG A 340 -4.55 9.93 -8.60
CA ARG A 340 -3.69 8.93 -8.01
C ARG A 340 -4.47 8.17 -6.96
N LEU A 341 -4.55 6.83 -7.11
CA LEU A 341 -5.24 5.94 -6.18
C LEU A 341 -4.37 5.51 -5.02
N ASP A 342 -3.05 5.31 -5.25
CA ASP A 342 -2.10 4.93 -4.20
C ASP A 342 -0.66 5.32 -4.56
N THR A 343 0.20 5.37 -3.55
CA THR A 343 1.65 5.50 -3.66
C THR A 343 2.32 4.46 -2.76
N LEU A 344 2.87 3.44 -3.39
CA LEU A 344 3.54 2.33 -2.72
C LEU A 344 5.02 2.68 -2.56
N SER A 345 5.39 3.11 -1.37
CA SER A 345 6.74 3.60 -1.02
C SER A 345 7.63 2.55 -0.36
N GLN A 346 7.32 1.28 -0.57
CA GLN A 346 8.07 0.15 -0.01
C GLN A 346 9.36 -0.15 -0.76
N GLY A 347 9.56 0.46 -1.93
CA GLY A 347 10.83 0.44 -2.63
C GLY A 347 11.92 1.14 -1.81
N GLU A 348 13.09 0.52 -1.67
CA GLU A 348 14.25 1.11 -1.03
C GLU A 348 15.23 1.72 -2.05
N LYS A 349 14.94 1.50 -3.32
CA LYS A 349 15.64 2.01 -4.50
C LYS A 349 14.68 2.02 -5.69
N GLU A 350 15.19 2.48 -6.83
CA GLU A 350 14.43 2.60 -8.07
C GLU A 350 13.66 1.30 -8.40
N GLN A 351 12.39 1.43 -8.79
CA GLN A 351 11.55 0.33 -9.23
C GLN A 351 11.58 0.25 -10.76
N TYR A 352 11.92 -0.93 -11.31
CA TYR A 352 12.16 -1.10 -12.75
C TYR A 352 11.06 -1.85 -13.48
N ALA A 353 10.25 -2.64 -12.80
CA ALA A 353 9.21 -3.45 -13.41
C ALA A 353 7.95 -3.49 -12.55
N VAL A 354 6.78 -3.44 -13.19
CA VAL A 354 5.47 -3.59 -12.55
C VAL A 354 4.53 -4.38 -13.44
N ARG A 355 3.72 -5.30 -12.89
CA ARG A 355 2.73 -6.11 -13.60
C ARG A 355 1.51 -6.38 -12.73
N PHE A 356 0.33 -6.25 -13.33
CA PHE A 356 -0.90 -6.77 -12.75
C PHE A 356 -1.00 -8.29 -12.96
N SER A 357 -1.62 -8.96 -12.00
CA SER A 357 -2.15 -10.30 -12.23
C SER A 357 -3.32 -10.22 -13.22
N SER A 358 -3.51 -11.22 -14.05
CA SER A 358 -4.55 -11.13 -15.05
C SER A 358 -5.95 -11.45 -14.52
N ASP A 359 -6.07 -11.86 -13.25
CA ASP A 359 -7.34 -11.84 -12.52
C ASP A 359 -7.67 -10.46 -11.93
N GLY A 360 -6.72 -9.50 -12.00
CA GLY A 360 -6.89 -8.14 -11.51
C GLY A 360 -6.90 -8.00 -9.98
N THR A 361 -6.58 -9.06 -9.24
CA THR A 361 -6.63 -9.03 -7.77
C THR A 361 -5.33 -8.61 -7.11
N SER A 362 -4.22 -8.68 -7.83
CA SER A 362 -2.89 -8.40 -7.32
C SER A 362 -2.02 -7.70 -8.36
N PHE A 363 -0.94 -7.09 -7.91
CA PHE A 363 0.12 -6.60 -8.78
C PHE A 363 1.49 -6.79 -8.13
N TYR A 364 2.52 -6.83 -8.98
CA TYR A 364 3.88 -7.18 -8.61
C TYR A 364 4.84 -6.11 -9.07
N ALA A 365 5.90 -5.86 -8.29
CA ALA A 365 7.00 -5.02 -8.74
C ALA A 365 8.35 -5.51 -8.24
N GLY A 366 9.39 -5.05 -8.93
CA GLY A 366 10.78 -5.29 -8.58
C GLY A 366 11.70 -4.21 -9.14
N GLY A 367 12.86 -4.04 -8.51
CA GLY A 367 13.77 -2.95 -8.87
C GLY A 367 15.19 -3.13 -8.36
N ALA A 368 15.88 -2.00 -8.19
CA ALA A 368 17.27 -1.92 -7.76
C ALA A 368 17.48 -2.40 -6.31
N ASP A 369 16.45 -2.44 -5.51
CA ASP A 369 16.47 -3.00 -4.16
C ASP A 369 16.50 -4.54 -4.12
N ARG A 370 16.52 -5.19 -5.30
CA ARG A 370 16.68 -6.63 -5.47
C ARG A 370 15.54 -7.48 -4.93
N LYS A 371 14.42 -6.85 -4.52
CA LYS A 371 13.24 -7.50 -3.96
C LYS A 371 12.16 -7.67 -5.03
N LEU A 372 11.39 -8.75 -4.93
CA LEU A 372 10.12 -8.98 -5.64
C LEU A 372 8.99 -8.83 -4.62
N ARG A 373 8.02 -7.97 -4.92
CA ARG A 373 6.88 -7.67 -4.04
C ARG A 373 5.57 -7.96 -4.73
N ARG A 374 4.57 -8.38 -3.94
CA ARG A 374 3.19 -8.56 -4.37
C ARG A 374 2.26 -7.80 -3.42
N TRP A 375 1.42 -6.96 -3.99
CA TRP A 375 0.33 -6.28 -3.29
C TRP A 375 -1.02 -6.82 -3.73
N GLU A 376 -2.02 -6.70 -2.87
CA GLU A 376 -3.41 -6.90 -3.21
C GLU A 376 -4.01 -5.59 -3.72
N LEU A 377 -4.78 -5.65 -4.81
CA LEU A 377 -5.50 -4.50 -5.35
C LEU A 377 -6.87 -4.39 -4.66
N VAL A 378 -7.03 -3.40 -3.81
CA VAL A 378 -8.22 -3.23 -2.97
C VAL A 378 -9.32 -2.45 -3.67
N SER A 379 -8.98 -1.44 -4.47
CA SER A 379 -9.95 -0.59 -5.16
C SER A 379 -9.48 -0.22 -6.56
N LEU A 380 -10.42 -0.21 -7.50
CA LEU A 380 -10.20 0.22 -8.88
C LEU A 380 -10.61 1.68 -9.13
N ASP A 381 -11.36 2.29 -8.23
CA ASP A 381 -12.03 3.58 -8.47
C ASP A 381 -11.66 4.67 -7.48
N GLN A 382 -11.34 4.30 -6.25
CA GLN A 382 -11.12 5.24 -5.16
C GLN A 382 -9.73 5.04 -4.54
N PRO A 383 -9.11 6.11 -4.03
CA PRO A 383 -7.88 6.01 -3.26
C PRO A 383 -8.03 5.03 -2.10
N ALA A 384 -7.17 4.02 -2.05
CA ALA A 384 -7.14 3.01 -1.01
C ALA A 384 -5.71 2.54 -0.77
N ILE A 385 -5.40 2.15 0.45
CA ILE A 385 -4.13 1.51 0.79
C ILE A 385 -4.16 0.07 0.27
N ASN A 386 -3.23 -0.27 -0.60
CA ASN A 386 -3.07 -1.61 -1.14
C ASN A 386 -2.05 -2.38 -0.28
N PRO A 387 -2.48 -3.44 0.44
CA PRO A 387 -1.61 -4.13 1.37
C PRO A 387 -0.50 -4.92 0.64
N LEU A 388 0.73 -4.80 1.14
CA LEU A 388 1.85 -5.64 0.72
C LEU A 388 1.66 -7.04 1.30
N ARG A 389 1.35 -8.02 0.44
CA ARG A 389 1.11 -9.41 0.86
C ARG A 389 2.39 -10.21 0.97
N GLU A 390 3.31 -10.02 0.03
CA GLU A 390 4.56 -10.76 -0.01
C GLU A 390 5.72 -9.87 -0.44
N SER A 391 6.87 -10.06 0.18
CA SER A 391 8.14 -9.46 -0.21
C SER A 391 9.25 -10.50 -0.10
N ARG A 392 10.05 -10.65 -1.17
CA ARG A 392 11.13 -11.64 -1.23
C ARG A 392 12.39 -11.02 -1.81
N PHE A 393 13.52 -11.34 -1.21
CA PHE A 393 14.80 -11.10 -1.86
C PHE A 393 14.89 -11.98 -3.12
N ALA A 394 14.94 -11.34 -4.27
CA ALA A 394 14.84 -12.04 -5.54
C ALA A 394 16.21 -12.35 -6.15
N HIS A 395 17.08 -11.37 -6.27
CA HIS A 395 18.36 -11.49 -6.95
C HIS A 395 19.49 -10.80 -6.17
N GLU A 396 20.72 -11.19 -6.42
CA GLU A 396 21.91 -10.49 -5.91
C GLU A 396 22.12 -9.15 -6.62
N THR A 397 21.44 -8.94 -7.73
CA THR A 397 21.46 -7.72 -8.54
C THR A 397 20.05 -7.17 -8.71
N ALA A 398 19.91 -6.01 -9.36
CA ALA A 398 18.61 -5.39 -9.60
C ALA A 398 17.65 -6.30 -10.38
N VAL A 399 16.38 -6.34 -10.01
CA VAL A 399 15.31 -6.98 -10.80
C VAL A 399 14.93 -6.04 -11.94
N VAL A 400 15.32 -6.38 -13.17
CA VAL A 400 15.13 -5.51 -14.34
C VAL A 400 13.92 -5.88 -15.20
N GLN A 401 13.38 -7.07 -15.02
CA GLN A 401 12.19 -7.51 -15.74
C GLN A 401 11.38 -8.49 -14.90
N LEU A 402 10.06 -8.43 -15.07
CA LEU A 402 9.08 -9.28 -14.40
C LEU A 402 8.05 -9.72 -15.43
N ARG A 403 7.69 -11.02 -15.44
CA ARG A 403 6.63 -11.59 -16.26
C ARG A 403 5.80 -12.57 -15.46
N ILE A 404 4.52 -12.65 -15.80
CA ILE A 404 3.57 -13.56 -15.18
C ILE A 404 3.06 -14.50 -16.26
N ASP A 405 2.92 -15.78 -15.97
CA ASP A 405 2.38 -16.75 -16.90
C ASP A 405 0.86 -16.55 -17.10
N ARG A 406 0.34 -17.05 -18.23
CA ARG A 406 -1.10 -16.91 -18.56
C ARG A 406 -2.03 -17.60 -17.56
N GLY A 407 -1.53 -18.59 -16.83
CA GLY A 407 -2.26 -19.33 -15.81
C GLY A 407 -2.22 -18.69 -14.42
N HIS A 408 -1.52 -17.58 -14.26
CA HIS A 408 -1.34 -16.84 -12.97
C HIS A 408 -0.79 -17.69 -11.83
N GLN A 409 -0.04 -18.73 -12.17
CA GLN A 409 0.56 -19.61 -11.20
C GLN A 409 2.03 -19.27 -10.95
N ARG A 410 2.69 -18.64 -11.92
CA ARG A 410 4.13 -18.43 -11.91
C ARG A 410 4.52 -17.02 -12.31
N VAL A 411 5.54 -16.52 -11.64
CA VAL A 411 6.23 -15.27 -11.95
C VAL A 411 7.67 -15.60 -12.30
N ILE A 412 8.22 -14.98 -13.35
CA ILE A 412 9.66 -14.99 -13.60
C ILE A 412 10.23 -13.59 -13.37
N THR A 413 11.42 -13.56 -12.80
CA THR A 413 12.19 -12.34 -12.59
C THR A 413 13.56 -12.48 -13.23
N LEU A 414 14.00 -11.41 -13.88
CA LEU A 414 15.31 -11.31 -14.50
C LEU A 414 16.18 -10.33 -13.71
N GLY A 415 17.32 -10.80 -13.24
CA GLY A 415 18.36 -9.99 -12.64
C GLY A 415 19.19 -9.23 -13.69
N SER A 416 19.76 -8.09 -13.33
CA SER A 416 20.65 -7.32 -14.23
C SER A 416 21.94 -8.05 -14.58
N ASP A 417 22.34 -9.07 -13.84
CA ASP A 417 23.43 -10.01 -14.11
C ASP A 417 23.03 -11.09 -15.12
N GLY A 418 21.75 -11.15 -15.51
CA GLY A 418 21.21 -12.18 -16.39
C GLY A 418 20.69 -13.41 -15.67
N SER A 419 20.70 -13.46 -14.35
CA SER A 419 20.08 -14.56 -13.61
C SER A 419 18.56 -14.53 -13.79
N LEU A 420 17.97 -15.69 -14.11
CA LEU A 420 16.54 -15.86 -14.29
C LEU A 420 16.01 -16.78 -13.17
N LYS A 421 15.00 -16.34 -12.44
CA LYS A 421 14.37 -17.11 -11.38
C LYS A 421 12.86 -17.21 -11.58
N GLN A 422 12.29 -18.37 -11.20
CA GLN A 422 10.86 -18.62 -11.26
C GLN A 422 10.28 -18.73 -9.84
N TRP A 423 9.10 -18.14 -9.64
CA TRP A 423 8.38 -18.03 -8.37
C TRP A 423 6.94 -18.48 -8.51
N THR A 424 6.32 -18.91 -7.42
CA THR A 424 4.86 -19.01 -7.34
C THR A 424 4.23 -17.62 -7.31
N ALA A 425 3.14 -17.40 -8.02
CA ALA A 425 2.51 -16.08 -8.08
C ALA A 425 1.81 -15.72 -6.76
N ARG A 426 1.23 -16.70 -6.05
CA ARG A 426 0.41 -16.46 -4.86
C ARG A 426 1.22 -16.01 -3.64
N ASP A 427 2.33 -16.66 -3.35
CA ASP A 427 3.09 -16.53 -2.10
C ASP A 427 4.59 -16.29 -2.32
N LEU A 428 4.98 -16.02 -3.57
CA LEU A 428 6.34 -15.71 -4.00
C LEU A 428 7.38 -16.71 -3.50
N ARG A 429 7.05 -18.02 -3.48
CA ARG A 429 8.03 -19.07 -3.18
C ARG A 429 8.91 -19.31 -4.40
N LEU A 430 10.20 -19.44 -4.17
CA LEU A 430 11.16 -19.74 -5.22
C LEU A 430 10.95 -21.19 -5.71
N ALA A 431 10.58 -21.34 -6.99
CA ALA A 431 10.55 -22.65 -7.65
C ALA A 431 11.96 -23.08 -8.07
N GLY A 432 12.83 -22.14 -8.40
CA GLY A 432 14.22 -22.39 -8.73
C GLY A 432 14.82 -21.31 -9.63
N ALA A 433 16.13 -21.46 -9.90
CA ALA A 433 16.85 -20.66 -10.88
C ALA A 433 16.90 -21.40 -12.23
N LEU A 434 16.73 -20.63 -13.31
CA LEU A 434 16.81 -21.12 -14.67
C LEU A 434 18.17 -20.73 -15.27
N PRO A 435 18.94 -21.68 -15.81
CA PRO A 435 20.30 -21.40 -16.28
C PRO A 435 20.28 -20.58 -17.57
N LEU A 436 20.85 -19.38 -17.55
CA LEU A 436 21.21 -18.61 -18.72
C LEU A 436 22.73 -18.60 -18.85
N GLU A 437 23.26 -19.32 -19.83
CA GLU A 437 24.71 -19.56 -19.94
C GLU A 437 25.58 -18.34 -20.27
N GLN A 438 25.03 -17.20 -20.71
CA GLN A 438 25.82 -16.00 -21.01
C GLN A 438 24.98 -14.71 -21.02
N GLY A 439 25.28 -13.81 -20.07
CA GLY A 439 24.89 -12.40 -20.08
C GLY A 439 23.39 -12.09 -19.99
N ALA A 440 23.08 -10.87 -19.56
CA ALA A 440 21.68 -10.43 -19.43
C ALA A 440 20.97 -10.45 -20.80
N PRO A 441 19.82 -11.16 -20.94
CA PRO A 441 19.05 -11.16 -22.18
C PRO A 441 18.46 -9.77 -22.47
N ALA A 442 18.06 -9.54 -23.72
CA ALA A 442 17.29 -8.38 -24.14
C ALA A 442 15.85 -8.44 -23.60
N GLY A 443 15.35 -9.66 -23.32
CA GLY A 443 14.07 -9.93 -22.72
C GLY A 443 13.81 -11.43 -22.59
N CYS A 444 12.88 -11.77 -21.71
CA CYS A 444 12.34 -13.12 -21.56
C CYS A 444 10.81 -13.07 -21.43
N GLU A 445 10.15 -14.13 -21.87
CA GLU A 445 8.70 -14.23 -21.82
C GLU A 445 8.28 -15.72 -21.72
N PHE A 446 7.14 -16.00 -21.11
CA PHE A 446 6.52 -17.32 -21.21
C PHE A 446 6.04 -17.58 -22.63
N ALA A 447 6.30 -18.76 -23.15
CA ALA A 447 5.72 -19.21 -24.40
C ALA A 447 4.20 -19.47 -24.26
N SER A 448 3.51 -19.58 -25.36
CA SER A 448 2.05 -19.81 -25.41
C SER A 448 1.60 -21.10 -24.73
N ASP A 449 2.48 -22.10 -24.67
CA ASP A 449 2.24 -23.39 -24.01
C ASP A 449 2.35 -23.34 -22.48
N ASN A 450 2.81 -22.24 -21.93
CA ASN A 450 3.15 -22.09 -20.51
C ASN A 450 4.19 -23.09 -19.95
N GLU A 451 4.72 -23.97 -20.80
CA GLU A 451 5.74 -24.95 -20.39
C GLU A 451 7.16 -24.47 -20.67
N HIS A 452 7.30 -23.50 -21.59
CA HIS A 452 8.59 -22.94 -21.96
C HIS A 452 8.67 -21.44 -21.67
N ILE A 453 9.90 -21.01 -21.45
CA ILE A 453 10.28 -19.59 -21.34
C ILE A 453 11.28 -19.34 -22.46
N ILE A 454 11.02 -18.33 -23.28
CA ILE A 454 11.91 -17.93 -24.37
C ILE A 454 12.67 -16.69 -23.94
N ALA A 455 13.99 -16.77 -23.90
CA ALA A 455 14.85 -15.64 -23.66
C ALA A 455 15.61 -15.29 -24.97
N LEU A 456 15.74 -13.99 -25.23
CA LEU A 456 16.56 -13.47 -26.35
C LEU A 456 17.80 -12.83 -25.80
N ALA A 457 18.96 -13.39 -26.08
CA ALA A 457 20.24 -12.77 -25.76
C ALA A 457 20.47 -11.51 -26.62
N ARG A 458 21.21 -10.54 -26.11
CA ARG A 458 21.50 -9.27 -26.82
C ARG A 458 22.21 -9.47 -28.16
N ASN A 459 22.92 -10.57 -28.36
CA ASN A 459 23.56 -10.95 -29.61
C ASN A 459 22.63 -11.63 -30.63
N GLY A 460 21.35 -11.84 -30.27
CA GLY A 460 20.33 -12.47 -31.13
C GLY A 460 20.16 -13.98 -30.94
N ARG A 461 20.89 -14.60 -30.01
CA ARG A 461 20.71 -16.01 -29.69
C ARG A 461 19.37 -16.19 -28.95
N ILE A 462 18.51 -17.05 -29.44
CA ILE A 462 17.26 -17.45 -28.81
C ILE A 462 17.53 -18.66 -27.91
N ILE A 463 17.08 -18.60 -26.65
CA ILE A 463 17.31 -19.61 -25.63
C ILE A 463 15.96 -20.08 -25.10
N PRO A 464 15.49 -21.28 -25.55
CA PRO A 464 14.33 -21.90 -24.96
C PRO A 464 14.69 -22.58 -23.62
N LEU A 465 13.94 -22.31 -22.57
CA LEU A 465 14.09 -22.88 -21.25
C LEU A 465 12.79 -23.58 -20.86
N LYS A 466 12.88 -24.70 -20.16
CA LYS A 466 11.69 -25.36 -19.61
C LYS A 466 11.29 -24.69 -18.32
N ALA A 467 10.02 -24.29 -18.19
CA ALA A 467 9.48 -23.75 -16.96
C ALA A 467 9.49 -24.81 -15.84
N LEU A 468 9.79 -24.39 -14.62
CA LEU A 468 9.82 -25.29 -13.47
C LEU A 468 8.39 -25.60 -12.99
N PRO A 469 8.15 -26.79 -12.40
CA PRO A 469 6.88 -27.11 -11.80
C PRO A 469 6.59 -26.15 -10.63
N THR A 470 5.33 -25.80 -10.44
CA THR A 470 4.89 -25.02 -9.29
C THR A 470 5.00 -25.88 -8.03
N PRO A 471 5.75 -25.48 -6.99
CA PRO A 471 5.75 -26.18 -5.73
C PRO A 471 4.32 -26.29 -5.18
N PRO A 472 3.94 -27.43 -4.55
CA PRO A 472 2.60 -27.56 -3.95
C PRO A 472 2.37 -26.43 -2.95
N ALA A 473 1.14 -25.91 -2.89
CA ALA A 473 0.79 -24.93 -1.87
C ALA A 473 1.03 -25.57 -0.48
N GLU A 474 1.80 -24.90 0.36
CA GLU A 474 1.79 -25.25 1.77
C GLU A 474 0.42 -24.86 2.30
N GLU A 475 -0.37 -25.84 2.74
CA GLU A 475 -1.50 -25.54 3.61
C GLU A 475 -0.91 -24.88 4.85
N VAL A 476 -1.24 -23.62 5.06
CA VAL A 476 -1.06 -22.98 6.37
C VAL A 476 -2.06 -23.69 7.28
N ALA A 477 -1.62 -24.80 7.87
CA ALA A 477 -2.37 -25.39 8.96
C ALA A 477 -2.48 -24.28 10.00
N ALA A 478 -3.69 -23.87 10.30
CA ALA A 478 -3.93 -23.02 11.46
C ALA A 478 -3.17 -23.65 12.61
N LEU A 479 -2.36 -22.87 13.32
CA LEU A 479 -1.79 -23.34 14.57
C LEU A 479 -2.95 -23.91 15.36
N SER A 480 -3.01 -25.24 15.50
CA SER A 480 -4.09 -25.91 16.24
C SER A 480 -4.06 -25.30 17.62
N GLU A 481 -5.16 -24.66 17.97
CA GLU A 481 -5.36 -24.20 19.35
C GLU A 481 -5.14 -25.38 20.29
N PRO A 482 -4.51 -25.17 21.46
CA PRO A 482 -4.25 -26.24 22.41
C PRO A 482 -5.55 -26.95 22.71
N ASN A 483 -5.58 -28.26 22.58
CA ASN A 483 -6.73 -29.09 22.91
C ASN A 483 -7.19 -28.73 24.31
N SER A 484 -8.39 -28.15 24.42
CA SER A 484 -9.00 -27.85 25.70
C SER A 484 -9.23 -29.17 26.45
N ILE A 485 -8.53 -29.32 27.56
CA ILE A 485 -8.79 -30.43 28.48
C ILE A 485 -10.21 -30.31 28.98
N ALA A 486 -11.00 -31.39 28.88
CA ALA A 486 -12.36 -31.42 29.37
C ALA A 486 -12.42 -30.95 30.84
N MET A 487 -13.41 -30.09 31.14
CA MET A 487 -13.61 -29.52 32.48
C MET A 487 -13.86 -30.64 33.51
N GLY A 488 -12.77 -31.17 34.09
CA GLY A 488 -12.78 -31.95 35.31
C GLY A 488 -12.45 -31.07 36.52
N ASP A 489 -12.83 -31.51 37.71
CA ASP A 489 -12.40 -30.88 38.96
C ASP A 489 -10.89 -30.80 39.02
N MET A 490 -10.36 -29.69 39.55
CA MET A 490 -8.92 -29.47 39.68
C MET A 490 -8.37 -30.64 40.50
N PRO A 491 -7.32 -31.37 40.02
CA PRO A 491 -6.68 -32.39 40.84
C PRO A 491 -6.09 -31.74 42.08
N THR A 492 -6.04 -32.47 43.16
CA THR A 492 -5.53 -32.01 44.46
C THR A 492 -4.07 -31.53 44.25
N LEU A 493 -3.78 -30.32 44.67
CA LEU A 493 -2.46 -29.71 44.57
C LEU A 493 -1.49 -30.38 45.56
N ASN A 494 -0.33 -30.87 45.07
CA ASN A 494 0.70 -31.44 45.91
C ASN A 494 1.61 -30.34 46.45
N GLU A 495 1.55 -30.01 47.72
CA GLU A 495 2.44 -29.05 48.35
C GLU A 495 3.76 -29.71 48.78
N SER A 496 4.89 -29.03 48.51
CA SER A 496 6.23 -29.51 48.79
C SER A 496 7.17 -28.35 49.14
N GLN A 497 8.30 -28.68 49.71
CA GLN A 497 9.44 -27.78 49.87
C GLN A 497 10.52 -28.24 48.88
N GLU A 498 11.36 -27.28 48.45
CA GLU A 498 12.55 -27.65 47.71
C GLU A 498 13.48 -28.56 48.53
N SER A 499 14.27 -29.36 47.84
CA SER A 499 15.25 -30.24 48.44
C SER A 499 16.59 -30.05 47.74
N GLU A 500 17.51 -29.49 48.44
CA GLU A 500 18.87 -29.27 47.97
C GLU A 500 19.79 -30.49 48.13
N PRO A 501 20.77 -30.72 47.25
CA PRO A 501 21.08 -29.93 46.04
C PRO A 501 20.12 -30.24 44.89
N ASN A 502 19.67 -29.20 44.15
CA ASN A 502 18.79 -29.36 42.99
C ASN A 502 19.22 -28.50 41.77
N SER A 503 20.42 -27.90 41.84
CA SER A 503 20.95 -27.00 40.80
C SER A 503 21.56 -27.74 39.59
N GLN A 504 21.59 -29.05 39.55
CA GLN A 504 22.07 -29.88 38.42
C GLN A 504 20.92 -30.71 37.84
N ILE A 505 20.96 -30.96 36.52
CA ILE A 505 19.95 -31.77 35.84
C ILE A 505 19.78 -33.15 36.47
N THR A 506 20.89 -33.75 36.92
CA THR A 506 20.91 -35.07 37.60
C THR A 506 20.21 -35.02 38.95
N ASP A 507 20.23 -33.88 39.60
CA ASP A 507 19.73 -33.69 40.97
C ASP A 507 18.37 -32.99 41.00
N ALA A 508 17.80 -32.71 39.79
CA ALA A 508 16.50 -32.09 39.65
C ALA A 508 15.40 -32.80 40.43
N GLN A 509 14.73 -32.08 41.32
CA GLN A 509 13.71 -32.66 42.22
C GLN A 509 12.47 -33.12 41.40
N TYR A 510 12.09 -34.38 41.51
CA TYR A 510 10.89 -34.92 40.87
C TYR A 510 9.64 -34.57 41.68
N LEU A 511 8.67 -33.91 41.04
CA LEU A 511 7.38 -33.53 41.62
C LEU A 511 6.24 -34.03 40.76
N SER A 512 5.23 -34.66 41.38
CA SER A 512 4.03 -35.11 40.67
C SER A 512 3.08 -33.93 40.48
N ALA A 513 2.90 -33.47 39.24
CA ALA A 513 2.00 -32.34 38.92
C ALA A 513 0.51 -32.73 39.04
N PRO A 514 -0.37 -31.82 39.47
CA PRO A 514 -0.09 -30.43 39.81
C PRO A 514 0.61 -30.26 41.16
N PHE A 515 1.52 -29.32 41.25
CA PHE A 515 2.27 -29.11 42.52
C PHE A 515 2.48 -27.61 42.83
N LEU A 516 2.62 -27.34 44.12
CA LEU A 516 3.15 -26.08 44.65
C LEU A 516 4.42 -26.39 45.40
N VAL A 517 5.54 -25.82 44.99
CA VAL A 517 6.81 -25.94 45.71
C VAL A 517 7.24 -24.57 46.22
N ARG A 518 7.76 -24.57 47.50
CA ARG A 518 8.34 -23.36 48.09
C ARG A 518 9.85 -23.53 48.13
N GLY A 519 10.55 -22.53 47.62
CA GLY A 519 11.99 -22.55 47.50
C GLY A 519 12.67 -21.24 47.83
N THR A 520 13.99 -21.21 47.73
CA THR A 520 14.83 -20.05 47.98
C THR A 520 16.05 -20.08 47.08
N ILE A 521 16.22 -19.13 46.21
CA ILE A 521 17.44 -18.99 45.39
C ILE A 521 18.58 -18.47 46.27
N ASP A 522 19.45 -19.38 46.70
CA ASP A 522 20.60 -19.06 47.57
C ASP A 522 21.92 -19.64 47.05
N PRO A 523 22.80 -18.83 46.43
CA PRO A 523 24.09 -19.29 45.91
C PRO A 523 24.95 -20.00 46.94
N ALA A 524 24.73 -19.83 48.25
CA ALA A 524 25.41 -20.57 49.30
C ALA A 524 25.06 -22.07 49.31
N ASN A 525 23.90 -22.43 48.75
CA ASN A 525 23.45 -23.81 48.58
C ASN A 525 24.13 -24.51 47.40
N ASN A 526 24.68 -23.74 46.44
CA ASN A 526 25.35 -24.27 45.28
C ASN A 526 26.83 -24.55 45.52
N GLN A 527 27.21 -25.83 45.63
CA GLN A 527 28.61 -26.29 45.88
C GLN A 527 29.62 -25.79 44.82
N SER A 528 29.16 -25.33 43.64
CA SER A 528 30.02 -24.84 42.55
C SER A 528 30.41 -23.36 42.71
N GLY A 529 29.80 -22.62 43.67
CA GLY A 529 29.98 -21.16 43.81
C GLY A 529 29.50 -20.34 42.60
N LYS A 530 28.67 -20.96 41.72
CA LYS A 530 28.02 -20.31 40.59
C LYS A 530 26.61 -19.87 41.03
N GLU A 531 25.97 -19.10 40.13
CA GLU A 531 24.57 -18.73 40.21
C GLU A 531 23.68 -19.92 40.62
N ASP A 532 22.78 -19.73 41.57
CA ASP A 532 21.85 -20.76 41.99
C ASP A 532 20.66 -20.82 41.06
N ALA A 533 20.17 -22.04 40.80
CA ALA A 533 19.01 -22.29 39.97
C ALA A 533 18.34 -23.60 40.41
N ASP A 534 17.09 -23.53 40.79
CA ASP A 534 16.32 -24.68 41.25
C ASP A 534 15.64 -25.40 40.07
N LEU A 535 15.89 -26.72 40.00
CA LEU A 535 15.40 -27.55 38.91
C LEU A 535 14.37 -28.56 39.42
N PHE A 536 13.18 -28.53 38.80
CA PHE A 536 12.07 -29.43 39.12
C PHE A 536 11.68 -30.25 37.91
N LYS A 537 11.64 -31.58 38.06
CA LYS A 537 11.27 -32.48 36.96
C LYS A 537 9.76 -32.69 36.90
N LEU A 538 9.21 -32.38 35.72
CA LEU A 538 7.79 -32.48 35.34
C LEU A 538 7.63 -33.58 34.29
N GLN A 539 6.74 -34.53 34.50
CA GLN A 539 6.32 -35.48 33.47
C GLN A 539 5.09 -34.93 32.73
N ALA A 540 5.16 -34.90 31.41
CA ALA A 540 4.05 -34.42 30.57
C ALA A 540 3.84 -35.31 29.33
N ARG A 541 2.62 -35.37 28.84
CA ARG A 541 2.25 -36.00 27.56
C ARG A 541 2.20 -34.97 26.45
N LYS A 542 2.42 -35.40 25.23
CA LYS A 542 2.29 -34.53 24.06
C LYS A 542 0.94 -33.82 24.04
N GLY A 543 0.98 -32.48 23.95
CA GLY A 543 -0.20 -31.63 23.92
C GLY A 543 -0.73 -31.22 25.29
N ASP A 544 -0.22 -31.78 26.41
CA ASP A 544 -0.56 -31.29 27.75
C ASP A 544 -0.14 -29.83 27.86
N THR A 545 -1.06 -28.99 28.37
CA THR A 545 -0.83 -27.58 28.58
C THR A 545 -0.75 -27.25 30.07
N TRP A 546 0.40 -26.76 30.49
CA TRP A 546 0.72 -26.41 31.85
C TRP A 546 0.92 -24.92 32.04
N ILE A 547 0.43 -24.38 33.15
CA ILE A 547 0.76 -23.06 33.66
C ILE A 547 1.84 -23.21 34.70
N CYS A 548 2.98 -22.55 34.49
CA CYS A 548 4.06 -22.43 35.46
C CYS A 548 4.08 -20.96 35.90
N GLU A 549 3.87 -20.74 37.21
CA GLU A 549 3.75 -19.39 37.79
C GLU A 549 4.60 -19.28 39.06
N ILE A 550 5.39 -18.22 39.14
CA ILE A 550 6.12 -17.85 40.34
C ILE A 550 5.32 -16.82 41.14
N LYS A 551 5.38 -16.93 42.44
CA LYS A 551 4.97 -15.92 43.40
C LYS A 551 6.16 -15.60 44.32
N ALA A 552 6.74 -14.44 44.11
CA ALA A 552 7.91 -13.96 44.83
C ALA A 552 7.77 -12.46 45.14
N SER A 553 7.81 -11.60 44.14
CA SER A 553 7.67 -10.15 44.26
C SER A 553 6.33 -9.76 44.89
N ARG A 554 5.23 -10.45 44.57
CA ARG A 554 3.92 -10.28 45.23
C ARG A 554 3.93 -10.55 46.73
N ASP A 555 4.85 -11.37 47.20
CA ASP A 555 5.10 -11.63 48.63
C ASP A 555 6.29 -10.84 49.21
N LYS A 556 6.76 -9.83 48.47
CA LYS A 556 7.84 -8.92 48.86
C LYS A 556 9.23 -9.61 48.90
N SER A 557 9.43 -10.72 48.21
CA SER A 557 10.74 -11.25 47.93
C SER A 557 11.52 -10.33 47.00
N PRO A 558 12.84 -10.17 47.16
CA PRO A 558 13.68 -9.42 46.24
C PRO A 558 13.97 -10.19 44.95
N LEU A 559 13.53 -11.43 44.82
CA LEU A 559 13.73 -12.27 43.66
C LEU A 559 13.04 -11.66 42.42
N ASP A 560 13.84 -11.35 41.39
CA ASP A 560 13.40 -11.05 40.06
C ASP A 560 13.37 -12.38 39.26
N SER A 561 12.21 -13.03 39.29
CA SER A 561 12.10 -14.43 38.91
C SER A 561 12.17 -14.64 37.41
N ARG A 562 12.81 -15.78 37.01
CA ARG A 562 12.77 -16.27 35.62
C ARG A 562 12.48 -17.77 35.60
N ILE A 563 11.58 -18.18 34.75
CA ILE A 563 11.24 -19.58 34.48
C ILE A 563 11.75 -19.96 33.10
N ASP A 564 12.44 -21.12 33.03
CA ASP A 564 12.81 -21.75 31.76
C ASP A 564 12.30 -23.21 31.75
N ILE A 565 11.82 -23.69 30.60
CA ILE A 565 11.50 -25.11 30.42
C ILE A 565 12.59 -25.78 29.57
N LEU A 566 13.19 -26.85 30.11
CA LEU A 566 14.27 -27.59 29.47
C LEU A 566 13.83 -29.01 29.16
N HIS A 567 14.43 -29.61 28.14
CA HIS A 567 14.42 -31.03 27.94
C HIS A 567 15.24 -31.76 29.05
N GLU A 568 15.10 -33.07 29.17
CA GLU A 568 15.81 -33.86 30.17
C GLU A 568 17.35 -33.84 30.00
N ASP A 569 17.84 -33.49 28.80
CA ASP A 569 19.25 -33.29 28.48
C ASP A 569 19.75 -31.84 28.79
N GLY A 570 18.87 -30.97 29.27
CA GLY A 570 19.19 -29.59 29.62
C GLY A 570 19.09 -28.59 28.44
N SER A 571 18.77 -29.07 27.25
CA SER A 571 18.53 -28.15 26.13
C SER A 571 17.19 -27.41 26.30
N PRO A 572 17.10 -26.11 25.92
CA PRO A 572 15.87 -25.33 26.05
C PRO A 572 14.79 -25.86 25.11
N VAL A 573 13.55 -25.91 25.61
CA VAL A 573 12.40 -26.31 24.79
C VAL A 573 12.03 -25.17 23.87
N LEU A 574 12.00 -25.42 22.54
CA LEU A 574 11.57 -24.46 21.55
C LEU A 574 10.05 -24.25 21.64
N ARG A 575 9.62 -22.99 21.82
CA ARG A 575 8.21 -22.60 21.81
C ARG A 575 7.71 -22.44 20.37
N VAL A 576 8.41 -21.64 19.59
CA VAL A 576 8.10 -21.37 18.18
C VAL A 576 9.32 -20.78 17.46
N ASN A 577 9.42 -21.02 16.18
CA ASN A 577 10.40 -20.35 15.33
C ASN A 577 9.66 -19.29 14.51
N LEU A 578 10.06 -18.04 14.62
CA LEU A 578 9.46 -16.91 13.93
C LEU A 578 10.31 -16.55 12.73
N GLN A 579 9.72 -16.45 11.54
CA GLN A 579 10.39 -15.94 10.36
C GLN A 579 10.02 -14.49 10.12
N ALA A 580 11.00 -13.61 10.01
CA ALA A 580 10.76 -12.25 9.53
C ALA A 580 10.30 -12.26 8.07
N VAL A 581 9.25 -11.48 7.78
CA VAL A 581 8.68 -11.31 6.44
C VAL A 581 8.79 -9.87 5.93
N ARG A 582 8.95 -8.91 6.85
CA ARG A 582 9.24 -7.50 6.56
C ARG A 582 10.16 -6.96 7.63
N GLU A 583 11.04 -6.06 7.25
CA GLU A 583 11.91 -5.34 8.18
C GLU A 583 11.42 -3.90 8.38
N SER A 584 11.66 -3.37 9.55
CA SER A 584 11.35 -2.01 9.97
C SER A 584 12.29 -1.57 11.10
N TYR A 585 12.03 -0.41 11.68
CA TYR A 585 12.71 0.07 12.87
C TYR A 585 11.86 1.12 13.57
N PHE A 586 12.14 1.37 14.85
CA PHE A 586 11.43 2.38 15.62
C PHE A 586 11.86 3.79 15.21
N THR A 587 10.89 4.62 14.80
CA THR A 587 11.12 6.02 14.39
C THR A 587 11.00 7.01 15.53
N PHE A 588 10.62 6.57 16.71
CA PHE A 588 10.51 7.37 17.92
C PHE A 588 11.12 6.65 19.10
N ARG A 589 11.60 7.40 20.10
CA ARG A 589 12.22 6.80 21.31
C ARG A 589 11.30 5.76 21.91
N GLY A 590 11.87 4.61 22.20
CA GLY A 590 11.26 3.58 23.01
C GLY A 590 10.74 4.21 24.28
N LYS A 591 9.54 3.91 24.60
CA LYS A 591 8.90 4.33 25.82
C LYS A 591 8.92 3.15 26.79
N ASP A 592 8.79 3.49 28.06
CA ASP A 592 8.73 2.55 29.16
C ASP A 592 7.85 1.35 28.81
N SER A 593 8.35 0.17 29.08
CA SER A 593 7.68 -1.11 28.82
C SER A 593 6.33 -1.25 29.53
N ILE A 594 6.06 -0.45 30.57
CA ILE A 594 4.85 -0.58 31.39
C ILE A 594 3.65 0.20 30.82
N SER A 595 3.87 1.27 30.07
CA SER A 595 2.80 2.28 29.85
C SER A 595 2.41 2.50 28.41
N ILE A 596 2.93 1.76 27.40
CA ILE A 596 2.73 2.16 26.02
C ILE A 596 2.39 1.04 25.08
N ASP A 597 1.22 1.23 24.48
CA ASP A 597 0.68 0.50 23.36
C ASP A 597 0.93 1.19 22.00
N ASP A 598 1.79 2.23 21.93
CA ASP A 598 2.03 3.07 20.75
C ASP A 598 3.40 2.79 20.11
N PHE A 599 3.40 2.06 19.01
CA PHE A 599 4.60 1.61 18.28
C PHE A 599 4.76 2.40 16.98
N ARG A 600 5.65 3.41 16.97
CA ARG A 600 5.95 4.21 15.79
C ARG A 600 7.05 3.55 14.97
N LEU A 601 6.63 2.99 13.84
CA LEU A 601 7.47 2.18 12.98
C LEU A 601 7.73 2.84 11.63
N HIS A 602 8.91 2.64 11.09
CA HIS A 602 9.22 3.01 9.71
C HIS A 602 8.38 2.16 8.75
N LYS A 603 7.94 2.73 7.63
CA LYS A 603 7.11 2.05 6.61
C LYS A 603 5.85 1.37 7.20
N TRP A 604 5.22 2.01 8.18
CA TRP A 604 4.02 1.48 8.84
C TRP A 604 2.86 1.16 7.86
N GLN A 605 2.82 1.83 6.69
CA GLN A 605 1.82 1.59 5.64
C GLN A 605 1.90 0.19 5.02
N GLU A 606 3.01 -0.51 5.24
CA GLU A 606 3.22 -1.88 4.76
C GLU A 606 2.67 -2.96 5.69
N MET A 607 2.24 -2.57 6.88
CA MET A 607 1.86 -3.49 7.96
C MET A 607 0.36 -3.55 8.10
N GLU A 608 -0.14 -4.71 8.51
CA GLU A 608 -1.56 -4.96 8.70
C GLU A 608 -1.91 -5.20 10.16
N LEU A 609 -3.19 -4.98 10.47
CA LEU A 609 -3.71 -5.36 11.78
C LEU A 609 -3.64 -6.88 11.96
N ASN A 610 -3.45 -7.32 13.18
CA ASN A 610 -3.26 -8.71 13.59
C ASN A 610 -1.92 -9.34 13.20
N GLU A 611 -1.00 -8.64 12.56
CA GLU A 611 0.36 -9.14 12.36
C GLU A 611 1.17 -9.12 13.66
N PHE A 612 2.09 -10.09 13.80
CA PHE A 612 3.05 -10.10 14.90
C PHE A 612 4.26 -9.23 14.53
N LEU A 613 4.67 -8.40 15.49
CA LEU A 613 5.88 -7.59 15.43
C LEU A 613 6.88 -8.12 16.45
N TYR A 614 8.10 -8.46 15.99
CA TYR A 614 9.22 -8.84 16.83
C TYR A 614 10.25 -7.71 16.92
N SER A 615 10.73 -7.42 18.12
CA SER A 615 11.90 -6.57 18.36
C SER A 615 12.55 -6.94 19.70
N ASP A 616 13.87 -7.09 19.70
CA ASP A 616 14.69 -7.34 20.92
C ASP A 616 14.14 -8.42 21.87
N GLY A 617 13.62 -9.51 21.34
CA GLY A 617 13.03 -10.62 22.12
C GLY A 617 11.54 -10.43 22.45
N GLU A 618 10.98 -9.25 22.31
CA GLU A 618 9.55 -9.01 22.50
C GLU A 618 8.75 -9.32 21.23
N VAL A 619 7.58 -9.96 21.39
CA VAL A 619 6.60 -10.14 20.31
C VAL A 619 5.28 -9.48 20.73
N VAL A 620 4.83 -8.51 19.96
CA VAL A 620 3.52 -7.88 20.13
C VAL A 620 2.63 -8.13 18.90
N LYS A 621 1.33 -7.83 19.01
CA LYS A 621 0.39 -7.97 17.89
C LYS A 621 -0.25 -6.61 17.60
N LEU A 622 -0.29 -6.23 16.32
CA LEU A 622 -0.81 -4.93 15.87
C LEU A 622 -2.34 -4.89 15.96
N TRP A 623 -2.89 -3.84 16.56
CA TRP A 623 -4.32 -3.72 16.82
C TRP A 623 -5.02 -2.60 16.04
N LEU A 624 -4.47 -1.37 16.04
CA LEU A 624 -5.05 -0.23 15.31
C LEU A 624 -3.96 0.48 14.50
N TYR A 625 -4.35 0.95 13.30
CA TYR A 625 -3.46 1.72 12.43
C TYR A 625 -3.05 3.07 13.02
N PRO A 626 -1.84 3.57 12.69
CA PRO A 626 -1.45 4.94 12.92
C PRO A 626 -2.44 5.91 12.25
N ARG A 627 -2.80 6.99 12.94
CA ARG A 627 -3.70 8.03 12.41
C ARG A 627 -2.98 9.21 11.75
N GLY A 628 -1.67 9.12 11.61
CA GLY A 628 -0.83 10.15 11.00
C GLY A 628 0.65 9.92 11.31
N PRO A 629 1.54 10.73 10.74
CA PRO A 629 2.98 10.53 10.85
C PRO A 629 3.52 10.62 12.29
N ASP A 630 2.78 11.27 13.19
CA ASP A 630 3.17 11.45 14.60
C ASP A 630 2.51 10.44 15.56
N SER A 631 1.79 9.45 15.04
CA SER A 631 1.21 8.36 15.81
C SER A 631 1.79 7.02 15.37
N GLY A 632 1.75 6.01 16.25
CA GLY A 632 2.16 4.64 15.96
C GLY A 632 0.98 3.69 15.90
N PHE A 633 1.26 2.43 15.56
CA PHE A 633 0.30 1.36 15.79
C PHE A 633 -0.04 1.26 17.26
N LYS A 634 -1.32 1.07 17.56
CA LYS A 634 -1.70 0.52 18.85
C LYS A 634 -1.55 -0.99 18.79
N VAL A 635 -1.02 -1.58 19.87
CA VAL A 635 -0.86 -3.03 20.00
C VAL A 635 -1.87 -3.59 20.99
N TYR A 636 -2.17 -4.89 20.87
CA TYR A 636 -3.07 -5.55 21.82
C TYR A 636 -2.58 -5.46 23.25
N PRO A 637 -3.49 -5.33 24.25
CA PRO A 637 -4.94 -5.22 24.11
C PRO A 637 -5.41 -3.79 23.83
N GLY A 638 -4.49 -2.82 23.68
CA GLY A 638 -4.77 -1.40 23.55
C GLY A 638 -5.05 -0.71 24.91
N TYR A 639 -5.65 0.48 24.85
CA TYR A 639 -6.05 1.26 26.05
C TYR A 639 -4.89 1.62 26.99
N GLY A 640 -3.69 1.83 26.43
CA GLY A 640 -2.47 2.18 27.19
C GLY A 640 -1.75 0.99 27.81
N SER A 641 -2.12 -0.23 27.44
CA SER A 641 -1.48 -1.47 27.84
C SER A 641 -1.00 -2.25 26.63
N ARG A 642 0.00 -3.12 26.83
CA ARG A 642 0.41 -4.07 25.79
C ARG A 642 0.60 -5.45 26.37
N TYR A 643 0.22 -6.45 25.59
CA TYR A 643 0.49 -7.85 25.81
C TYR A 643 1.62 -8.32 24.93
N THR A 644 2.44 -9.24 25.44
CA THR A 644 3.38 -9.97 24.61
C THR A 644 2.83 -11.33 24.25
N TYR A 645 3.31 -11.89 23.16
CA TYR A 645 2.87 -13.18 22.63
C TYR A 645 4.01 -14.20 22.72
N PHE A 646 3.66 -15.48 22.73
CA PHE A 646 4.59 -16.60 22.88
C PHE A 646 5.36 -16.57 24.21
N ASP A 647 4.77 -16.01 25.25
CA ASP A 647 5.33 -15.81 26.59
C ASP A 647 6.64 -14.97 26.60
N THR A 648 6.84 -14.12 25.59
CA THR A 648 8.00 -13.22 25.56
C THR A 648 7.84 -12.07 26.57
N THR A 649 8.98 -11.56 27.04
CA THR A 649 9.03 -10.45 27.98
C THR A 649 8.92 -9.10 27.26
N PRO A 650 8.13 -8.17 27.81
CA PRO A 650 8.05 -6.80 27.30
C PRO A 650 9.37 -6.04 27.50
N THR A 651 9.80 -5.32 26.46
CA THR A 651 11.10 -4.64 26.42
C THR A 651 10.95 -3.18 25.97
N ALA A 652 11.77 -2.28 26.51
CA ALA A 652 11.86 -0.92 26.01
C ALA A 652 12.68 -0.85 24.73
N HIS A 653 12.14 -0.19 23.67
CA HIS A 653 12.80 -0.08 22.38
C HIS A 653 13.44 1.28 22.17
N ALA A 654 14.68 1.30 21.72
CA ALA A 654 15.41 2.51 21.40
C ALA A 654 14.99 3.08 20.04
N LEU A 655 15.23 4.37 19.82
CA LEU A 655 15.15 4.95 18.46
C LEU A 655 16.10 4.24 17.53
N GLY A 656 15.58 3.79 16.37
CA GLY A 656 16.32 3.01 15.38
C GLY A 656 16.50 1.53 15.72
N ALA A 657 15.93 1.04 16.84
CA ALA A 657 15.94 -0.40 17.14
C ALA A 657 15.27 -1.18 16.01
N PRO A 658 15.87 -2.29 15.53
CA PRO A 658 15.29 -3.12 14.48
C PRO A 658 13.96 -3.72 14.92
N ALA A 659 13.00 -3.73 14.01
CA ALA A 659 11.70 -4.35 14.20
C ALA A 659 11.32 -5.16 12.96
N TYR A 660 10.64 -6.27 13.16
CA TYR A 660 10.31 -7.20 12.07
C TYR A 660 8.86 -7.64 12.19
N ILE A 661 8.12 -7.56 11.08
CA ILE A 661 6.88 -8.32 10.98
C ILE A 661 7.27 -9.79 10.81
N VAL A 662 6.71 -10.64 11.66
CA VAL A 662 7.09 -12.06 11.72
C VAL A 662 5.89 -12.98 11.55
N ARG A 663 6.16 -14.20 11.07
CA ARG A 663 5.19 -15.28 10.98
C ARG A 663 5.71 -16.50 11.73
N PRO A 664 4.87 -17.16 12.53
CA PRO A 664 5.23 -18.43 13.14
C PRO A 664 5.44 -19.51 12.06
N LEU A 665 6.51 -20.27 12.17
CA LEU A 665 6.75 -21.45 11.35
C LEU A 665 6.09 -22.67 12.02
N LEU A 666 5.48 -23.53 11.20
CA LEU A 666 4.98 -24.81 11.68
C LEU A 666 6.13 -25.73 12.10
N PRO A 667 5.91 -26.68 13.03
CA PRO A 667 6.91 -27.66 13.38
C PRO A 667 7.44 -28.42 12.16
N GLY A 668 8.77 -28.36 11.94
CA GLY A 668 9.43 -28.97 10.77
C GLY A 668 9.39 -28.15 9.48
N GLN A 669 8.75 -27.01 9.47
CA GLN A 669 8.74 -26.11 8.32
C GLN A 669 10.09 -25.39 8.18
N SER A 670 10.68 -25.46 6.98
CA SER A 670 11.91 -24.71 6.68
C SER A 670 11.59 -23.24 6.41
N PRO A 671 12.43 -22.32 6.89
CA PRO A 671 12.28 -20.89 6.59
C PRO A 671 12.34 -20.61 5.07
N ALA A 672 11.50 -19.71 4.60
CA ALA A 672 11.58 -19.26 3.21
C ALA A 672 12.87 -18.45 2.98
N PRO A 673 13.55 -18.61 1.84
CA PRO A 673 14.80 -17.89 1.55
C PRO A 673 14.50 -16.45 1.13
N ASN A 674 14.05 -15.62 2.06
CA ASN A 674 13.69 -14.20 1.83
C ASN A 674 14.78 -13.22 2.24
N GLY A 675 15.95 -13.72 2.69
CA GLY A 675 17.05 -12.88 3.14
C GLY A 675 16.88 -12.22 4.51
N LEU A 676 15.74 -12.45 5.19
CA LEU A 676 15.46 -11.93 6.52
C LEU A 676 15.71 -12.99 7.60
N PRO A 677 15.98 -12.58 8.85
CA PRO A 677 16.32 -13.50 9.92
C PRO A 677 15.13 -14.36 10.37
N THR A 678 15.47 -15.42 11.09
CA THR A 678 14.54 -16.21 11.90
C THR A 678 14.88 -16.04 13.38
N PHE A 679 13.85 -16.05 14.21
CA PHE A 679 13.97 -15.85 15.66
C PHE A 679 13.41 -17.06 16.40
N PRO A 680 14.26 -17.92 16.98
CA PRO A 680 13.79 -18.97 17.84
C PRO A 680 13.33 -18.38 19.19
N ILE A 681 12.10 -18.65 19.57
CA ILE A 681 11.53 -18.31 20.86
C ILE A 681 11.45 -19.60 21.67
N TYR A 682 12.06 -19.60 22.85
CA TYR A 682 12.05 -20.72 23.74
C TYR A 682 10.95 -20.60 24.79
N CYS A 683 10.64 -21.71 25.50
CA CYS A 683 9.72 -21.69 26.63
C CYS A 683 10.44 -21.11 27.84
N GLU A 684 10.49 -19.79 27.91
CA GLU A 684 11.11 -19.02 28.98
C GLU A 684 10.37 -17.70 29.20
N ASN A 685 10.39 -17.23 30.44
CA ASN A 685 9.74 -15.96 30.80
C ASN A 685 10.34 -15.39 32.08
N ASP A 686 10.55 -14.08 32.15
CA ASP A 686 10.99 -13.37 33.38
C ASP A 686 9.94 -12.38 33.90
N ASP A 687 8.98 -11.97 33.06
CA ASP A 687 7.82 -11.16 33.43
C ASP A 687 6.54 -11.72 32.82
N ASP A 688 5.43 -11.67 33.52
CA ASP A 688 4.14 -12.08 33.01
C ASP A 688 3.76 -11.34 31.70
N SER A 689 3.55 -12.09 30.63
CA SER A 689 3.19 -11.56 29.30
C SER A 689 1.91 -10.71 29.29
N ARG A 690 1.04 -10.85 30.31
CA ARG A 690 -0.19 -10.08 30.51
C ARG A 690 -0.04 -8.91 31.47
N ARG A 691 1.09 -8.84 32.18
CA ARG A 691 1.43 -7.81 33.17
C ARG A 691 0.48 -7.74 34.35
N GLU A 692 -0.08 -8.86 34.74
CA GLU A 692 -1.01 -8.97 35.87
C GLU A 692 -0.29 -9.33 37.17
N LEU A 693 0.93 -9.89 37.08
CA LEU A 693 1.67 -10.44 38.23
C LEU A 693 2.85 -9.56 38.69
N GLY A 694 3.01 -8.36 38.13
CA GLY A 694 4.17 -7.53 38.38
C GLY A 694 5.42 -8.09 37.72
N SER A 695 6.53 -8.22 38.47
CA SER A 695 7.78 -8.85 38.03
C SER A 695 7.83 -10.35 38.33
N ASP A 696 6.73 -10.99 38.70
CA ASP A 696 6.66 -12.44 38.86
C ASP A 696 6.46 -13.12 37.51
N SER A 697 7.29 -14.14 37.23
CA SER A 697 7.25 -14.88 35.96
C SER A 697 6.03 -15.79 35.84
N ARG A 698 5.47 -15.89 34.67
CA ARG A 698 4.43 -16.84 34.29
C ARG A 698 4.53 -17.23 32.85
N LEU A 699 4.52 -18.51 32.55
CA LEU A 699 4.48 -19.02 31.20
C LEU A 699 3.47 -20.16 31.03
N THR A 700 3.06 -20.32 29.76
CA THR A 700 2.21 -21.45 29.35
C THR A 700 3.06 -22.45 28.58
N PHE A 701 3.28 -23.62 29.12
CA PHE A 701 4.04 -24.70 28.51
C PHE A 701 3.12 -25.73 27.85
N VAL A 702 3.28 -25.93 26.53
CA VAL A 702 2.65 -27.02 25.79
C VAL A 702 3.70 -28.07 25.46
N ALA A 703 3.54 -29.27 26.01
CA ALA A 703 4.52 -30.34 25.82
C ALA A 703 4.57 -30.81 24.34
N PRO A 704 5.72 -30.69 23.65
CA PRO A 704 5.85 -31.06 22.22
C PRO A 704 5.86 -32.58 22.01
N ALA A 705 6.21 -33.38 23.04
CA ALA A 705 6.26 -34.83 23.02
C ALA A 705 5.97 -35.39 24.42
N ASP A 706 5.73 -36.70 24.50
CA ASP A 706 5.71 -37.41 25.78
C ASP A 706 7.12 -37.44 26.38
N GLY A 707 7.27 -37.14 27.66
CA GLY A 707 8.58 -37.18 28.30
C GLY A 707 8.67 -36.40 29.62
N ASN A 708 9.90 -36.35 30.12
CA ASN A 708 10.25 -35.54 31.26
C ASN A 708 10.79 -34.18 30.79
N TYR A 709 10.36 -33.16 31.47
CA TYR A 709 10.81 -31.77 31.28
C TYR A 709 11.32 -31.22 32.60
N ILE A 710 12.15 -30.19 32.53
CA ILE A 710 12.70 -29.55 33.72
C ILE A 710 12.17 -28.13 33.75
N VAL A 711 11.50 -27.77 34.83
CA VAL A 711 11.15 -26.37 35.14
C VAL A 711 12.31 -25.81 35.96
N ARG A 712 13.02 -24.84 35.40
CA ARG A 712 14.12 -24.17 36.07
C ARG A 712 13.67 -22.80 36.57
N VAL A 713 13.93 -22.53 37.85
CA VAL A 713 13.67 -21.24 38.48
C VAL A 713 15.01 -20.58 38.80
N ARG A 714 15.17 -19.32 38.54
CA ARG A 714 16.37 -18.52 38.85
C ARG A 714 16.06 -17.03 38.98
N ASP A 715 17.00 -16.27 39.50
CA ASP A 715 16.97 -14.82 39.46
C ASP A 715 17.45 -14.31 38.10
N SER A 716 16.74 -13.34 37.48
CA SER A 716 17.09 -12.76 36.16
C SER A 716 18.45 -12.10 36.12
N SER A 717 18.92 -11.56 37.26
CA SER A 717 20.19 -10.85 37.42
C SER A 717 21.29 -11.71 38.08
N GLY A 718 20.96 -12.95 38.42
CA GLY A 718 21.89 -13.90 39.06
C GLY A 718 22.17 -13.56 40.54
N PHE A 719 21.31 -12.84 41.21
CA PHE A 719 21.37 -12.62 42.66
C PHE A 719 20.67 -13.73 43.43
N GLY A 720 20.90 -13.79 44.76
CA GLY A 720 20.27 -14.76 45.63
C GLY A 720 20.59 -14.49 47.08
N GLY A 721 20.00 -15.26 47.98
CA GLY A 721 20.18 -15.24 49.41
C GLY A 721 18.94 -15.70 50.19
N ASN A 722 18.99 -15.83 51.46
CA ASN A 722 17.92 -16.34 52.35
C ASN A 722 16.57 -15.63 52.21
N ASP A 723 16.57 -14.41 51.68
CA ASP A 723 15.34 -13.62 51.46
C ASP A 723 14.75 -13.79 50.04
N TYR A 724 15.45 -14.48 49.11
CA TYR A 724 15.03 -14.72 47.73
C TYR A 724 14.07 -15.90 47.64
N LYS A 725 12.99 -15.83 48.40
CA LYS A 725 11.99 -16.90 48.51
C LYS A 725 10.95 -16.81 47.41
N TYR A 726 10.46 -18.00 47.02
CA TYR A 726 9.39 -18.09 46.02
C TYR A 726 8.43 -19.25 46.27
N GLU A 727 7.26 -19.16 45.67
CA GLU A 727 6.34 -20.28 45.47
C GLU A 727 6.27 -20.55 43.96
N LEU A 728 6.58 -21.76 43.48
CA LEU A 728 6.35 -22.19 42.11
C LEU A 728 5.10 -23.06 42.07
N LEU A 729 4.08 -22.59 41.30
CA LEU A 729 2.87 -23.33 41.02
C LEU A 729 2.94 -23.91 39.60
N VAL A 730 2.82 -25.25 39.49
CA VAL A 730 2.68 -25.92 38.17
C VAL A 730 1.35 -26.65 38.16
N ARG A 731 0.47 -26.26 37.25
CA ARG A 731 -0.89 -26.78 37.14
C ARG A 731 -1.37 -26.89 35.69
N PRO A 732 -2.34 -27.76 35.38
CA PRO A 732 -2.98 -27.76 34.08
C PRO A 732 -3.62 -26.41 33.77
N ALA A 733 -3.57 -25.96 32.50
CA ALA A 733 -4.29 -24.77 32.04
C ALA A 733 -5.80 -24.97 32.11
N LYS A 734 -6.52 -23.98 32.61
CA LYS A 734 -7.98 -23.96 32.67
C LYS A 734 -8.51 -22.64 32.07
N PRO A 735 -8.70 -22.57 30.74
CA PRO A 735 -9.23 -21.37 30.09
C PRO A 735 -10.53 -20.91 30.73
N ARG A 736 -10.59 -19.66 31.13
CA ARG A 736 -11.77 -19.02 31.72
C ARG A 736 -11.69 -17.50 31.59
N PHE A 737 -12.81 -16.85 31.87
CA PHE A 737 -12.88 -15.39 31.89
C PHE A 737 -13.72 -14.89 33.07
N GLU A 738 -13.47 -13.64 33.45
CA GLU A 738 -14.29 -12.88 34.39
C GLU A 738 -14.57 -11.51 33.78
N VAL A 739 -15.71 -10.91 34.05
CA VAL A 739 -16.06 -9.57 33.52
C VAL A 739 -16.45 -8.66 34.68
N VAL A 740 -15.96 -7.43 34.60
CA VAL A 740 -16.23 -6.36 35.57
C VAL A 740 -16.89 -5.19 34.86
N LEU A 741 -17.88 -4.57 35.48
CA LEU A 741 -18.54 -3.39 34.98
C LEU A 741 -17.72 -2.13 35.36
N ASP A 742 -17.45 -1.28 34.37
CA ASP A 742 -16.77 0.01 34.53
C ASP A 742 -17.79 1.15 34.38
N GLY A 743 -17.81 2.10 35.30
CA GLY A 743 -18.65 3.31 35.20
C GLY A 743 -20.16 3.06 35.25
N GLY A 744 -20.60 2.12 36.03
CA GLY A 744 -21.99 1.63 36.11
C GLY A 744 -23.01 2.51 36.87
N ASP A 745 -22.69 3.72 37.34
CA ASP A 745 -23.66 4.64 37.96
C ASP A 745 -24.02 5.77 37.00
N LEU A 746 -25.13 5.65 36.30
CA LEU A 746 -25.51 6.50 35.18
C LEU A 746 -26.73 7.34 35.49
N THR A 747 -26.59 8.67 35.29
CA THR A 747 -27.74 9.59 35.25
C THR A 747 -27.93 10.01 33.78
N ILE A 748 -29.04 9.61 33.18
CA ILE A 748 -29.31 9.76 31.75
C ILE A 748 -30.38 10.82 31.55
N PRO A 749 -30.10 11.95 30.86
CA PRO A 749 -31.16 12.87 30.45
C PRO A 749 -32.05 12.24 29.37
N VAL A 750 -33.34 12.51 29.41
CA VAL A 750 -34.29 12.08 28.37
C VAL A 750 -33.83 12.63 27.01
N GLY A 751 -33.91 11.81 25.95
CA GLY A 751 -33.44 12.10 24.62
C GLY A 751 -31.90 12.05 24.46
N ARG A 752 -31.18 11.43 25.42
CA ARG A 752 -29.72 11.34 25.42
C ARG A 752 -29.21 9.95 25.79
N GLY A 753 -27.93 9.70 25.47
CA GLY A 753 -27.24 8.50 25.90
C GLY A 753 -26.10 8.79 26.87
N ARG A 754 -25.75 7.78 27.64
CA ARG A 754 -24.57 7.71 28.51
C ARG A 754 -23.83 6.42 28.29
N GLU A 755 -22.51 6.52 28.30
CA GLU A 755 -21.63 5.40 28.11
C GLU A 755 -21.30 4.70 29.42
N PHE A 756 -21.13 3.37 29.35
CA PHE A 756 -20.51 2.55 30.38
C PHE A 756 -19.54 1.58 29.72
N GLY A 757 -18.61 1.03 30.48
CA GLY A 757 -17.62 0.08 30.02
C GLY A 757 -17.75 -1.28 30.67
N VAL A 758 -17.17 -2.30 30.06
CA VAL A 758 -16.94 -3.63 30.64
C VAL A 758 -15.48 -4.00 30.39
N THR A 759 -14.88 -4.64 31.40
CA THR A 759 -13.50 -5.14 31.34
C THR A 759 -13.48 -6.63 31.58
N ALA A 760 -12.90 -7.40 30.66
CA ALA A 760 -12.67 -8.83 30.80
C ALA A 760 -11.27 -9.10 31.35
N LYS A 761 -11.18 -10.02 32.29
CA LYS A 761 -9.93 -10.69 32.67
C LYS A 761 -9.94 -12.07 32.04
N ARG A 762 -8.86 -12.40 31.37
CA ARG A 762 -8.68 -13.64 30.60
C ARG A 762 -7.62 -14.50 31.25
N PHE A 763 -7.89 -15.77 31.42
CA PHE A 763 -7.00 -16.70 32.12
C PHE A 763 -6.64 -17.90 31.25
N ASP A 764 -5.42 -18.37 31.43
CA ASP A 764 -4.91 -19.65 30.93
C ASP A 764 -5.08 -19.82 29.41
N GLY A 765 -4.77 -18.75 28.66
CA GLY A 765 -4.84 -18.78 27.19
C GLY A 765 -6.23 -18.58 26.58
N PHE A 766 -7.25 -18.22 27.37
CA PHE A 766 -8.54 -17.83 26.81
C PHE A 766 -8.42 -16.49 26.06
N GLU A 767 -8.66 -16.49 24.72
CA GLU A 767 -8.52 -15.31 23.85
C GLU A 767 -9.81 -14.95 23.12
N ASP A 768 -10.83 -15.81 23.09
CA ASP A 768 -12.04 -15.63 22.30
C ASP A 768 -12.86 -14.42 22.73
N ALA A 769 -13.78 -13.99 21.84
CA ALA A 769 -14.69 -12.89 22.10
C ALA A 769 -15.63 -13.20 23.27
N VAL A 770 -15.95 -12.17 24.06
CA VAL A 770 -16.92 -12.25 25.18
C VAL A 770 -18.09 -11.33 24.87
N GLU A 771 -19.30 -11.91 24.83
CA GLU A 771 -20.55 -11.16 24.67
C GLU A 771 -21.15 -10.81 26.05
N VAL A 772 -21.59 -9.56 26.19
CA VAL A 772 -22.19 -9.06 27.44
C VAL A 772 -23.60 -8.58 27.17
N GLU A 773 -24.57 -9.03 28.01
CA GLU A 773 -25.98 -8.69 27.90
C GLU A 773 -26.49 -8.04 29.21
N ILE A 774 -27.30 -7.00 29.07
CA ILE A 774 -28.01 -6.35 30.20
C ILE A 774 -29.36 -7.03 30.41
N MET A 775 -29.64 -7.37 31.65
CA MET A 775 -30.87 -8.02 32.04
C MET A 775 -31.91 -7.03 32.55
N GLY A 776 -33.13 -7.11 32.03
CA GLY A 776 -34.26 -6.36 32.57
C GLY A 776 -34.24 -4.84 32.27
N LEU A 777 -33.71 -4.42 31.10
CA LEU A 777 -33.76 -3.02 30.67
C LEU A 777 -35.22 -2.57 30.49
N PRO A 778 -35.66 -1.45 31.09
CA PRO A 778 -37.03 -0.96 30.99
C PRO A 778 -37.41 -0.49 29.59
N ASP A 779 -38.71 -0.41 29.33
CA ASP A 779 -39.22 0.21 28.10
C ASP A 779 -38.83 1.69 28.00
N GLY A 780 -38.59 2.16 26.75
CA GLY A 780 -38.14 3.52 26.52
C GLY A 780 -36.64 3.69 26.61
N PHE A 781 -35.86 2.65 26.93
CA PHE A 781 -34.39 2.65 26.85
C PHE A 781 -33.90 1.72 25.76
N VAL A 782 -32.83 2.17 25.08
CA VAL A 782 -32.10 1.38 24.07
C VAL A 782 -30.64 1.26 24.47
N VAL A 783 -30.04 0.11 24.24
CA VAL A 783 -28.67 -0.18 24.57
C VAL A 783 -27.91 -0.75 23.38
N THR A 784 -26.61 -0.51 23.30
CA THR A 784 -25.71 -1.19 22.36
C THR A 784 -25.78 -2.70 22.54
N LYS A 785 -26.17 -3.44 21.51
CA LYS A 785 -26.17 -4.93 21.51
C LYS A 785 -25.92 -5.51 20.11
N PRO A 786 -25.17 -6.66 20.05
CA PRO A 786 -24.44 -7.22 21.18
C PRO A 786 -23.34 -6.27 21.65
N LEU A 787 -23.10 -6.21 22.96
CA LEU A 787 -21.87 -5.63 23.51
C LEU A 787 -20.82 -6.73 23.53
N THR A 788 -19.75 -6.56 22.76
CA THR A 788 -18.74 -7.61 22.59
C THR A 788 -17.36 -7.08 22.95
N ILE A 789 -16.70 -7.77 23.86
CA ILE A 789 -15.25 -7.63 24.08
C ILE A 789 -14.60 -8.53 23.03
N GLU A 790 -13.93 -7.95 22.06
CA GLU A 790 -13.32 -8.67 20.93
C GLU A 790 -12.24 -9.64 21.39
N ALA A 791 -11.94 -10.64 20.55
CA ALA A 791 -10.86 -11.59 20.80
C ALA A 791 -9.53 -10.87 21.04
N GLY A 792 -8.78 -11.28 22.08
CA GLY A 792 -7.51 -10.67 22.46
C GLY A 792 -7.62 -9.29 23.12
N GLN A 793 -8.79 -8.66 23.16
CA GLN A 793 -9.01 -7.39 23.85
C GLN A 793 -9.54 -7.60 25.26
N ASN A 794 -9.38 -6.58 26.09
CA ASN A 794 -9.84 -6.62 27.48
C ASN A 794 -10.99 -5.66 27.79
N LYS A 795 -11.37 -4.77 26.87
CA LYS A 795 -12.40 -3.76 27.13
C LYS A 795 -13.39 -3.65 25.97
N ALA A 796 -14.63 -3.30 26.32
CA ALA A 796 -15.63 -2.81 25.38
C ALA A 796 -16.47 -1.70 26.04
N THR A 797 -17.05 -0.84 25.21
CA THR A 797 -17.90 0.27 25.65
C THR A 797 -19.27 0.20 24.97
N ALA A 798 -20.31 0.47 25.74
CA ALA A 798 -21.67 0.54 25.30
C ALA A 798 -22.32 1.85 25.69
N THR A 799 -23.40 2.21 25.05
CA THR A 799 -24.26 3.32 25.49
C THR A 799 -25.65 2.82 25.85
N ILE A 800 -26.24 3.45 26.86
CA ILE A 800 -27.68 3.40 27.12
C ILE A 800 -28.26 4.75 26.73
N PHE A 801 -29.27 4.73 25.90
CA PHE A 801 -30.01 5.91 25.43
C PHE A 801 -31.43 5.87 25.98
N ALA A 802 -31.90 6.98 26.55
CA ALA A 802 -33.25 7.15 27.01
C ALA A 802 -34.10 7.91 25.98
N HIS A 803 -35.12 7.29 25.41
CA HIS A 803 -36.10 7.99 24.55
C HIS A 803 -36.91 9.02 25.29
N MET A 804 -37.60 9.90 24.57
CA MET A 804 -38.46 10.96 25.17
C MET A 804 -39.59 10.41 26.04
N ASN A 805 -40.00 9.16 25.86
CA ASN A 805 -41.02 8.46 26.62
C ASN A 805 -40.44 7.54 27.71
N ALA A 806 -39.13 7.58 27.93
CA ALA A 806 -38.49 6.74 28.94
C ALA A 806 -38.97 7.12 30.34
N SER A 807 -39.27 6.12 31.16
CA SER A 807 -39.63 6.28 32.54
C SER A 807 -38.93 5.25 33.41
N LEU A 808 -38.66 5.62 34.64
CA LEU A 808 -38.15 4.71 35.66
C LEU A 808 -39.15 4.66 36.84
N PRO A 809 -39.17 3.59 37.64
CA PRO A 809 -39.96 3.53 38.87
C PRO A 809 -39.68 4.75 39.76
N GLU A 810 -40.72 5.23 40.44
CA GLU A 810 -40.63 6.43 41.31
C GLU A 810 -39.56 6.33 42.38
N GLU A 811 -38.83 7.46 42.51
CA GLU A 811 -37.73 7.76 43.44
C GLU A 811 -37.94 7.30 44.89
N PRO A 812 -36.84 6.94 45.68
CA PRO A 812 -35.52 7.58 45.62
C PRO A 812 -34.32 6.69 45.22
N LYS A 813 -34.51 5.46 44.83
CA LYS A 813 -33.37 4.53 44.54
C LYS A 813 -33.15 4.39 43.04
N PRO A 814 -31.85 4.33 42.60
CA PRO A 814 -31.55 4.00 41.21
C PRO A 814 -32.08 2.62 40.88
N LEU A 815 -32.54 2.42 39.62
CA LEU A 815 -32.81 1.08 39.12
C LEU A 815 -31.51 0.30 38.95
N GLU A 816 -31.40 -0.84 39.62
CA GLU A 816 -30.23 -1.70 39.53
C GLU A 816 -30.48 -2.82 38.53
N LEU A 817 -29.64 -2.92 37.52
CA LEU A 817 -29.67 -3.95 36.48
C LEU A 817 -28.44 -4.87 36.59
N GLY A 818 -28.66 -6.17 36.44
CA GLY A 818 -27.61 -7.17 36.33
C GLY A 818 -27.14 -7.31 34.88
N LEU A 819 -25.90 -7.73 34.72
CA LEU A 819 -25.32 -8.07 33.43
C LEU A 819 -24.80 -9.51 33.46
N LYS A 820 -24.94 -10.20 32.35
CA LYS A 820 -24.38 -11.53 32.13
C LYS A 820 -23.35 -11.45 30.98
N ALA A 821 -22.25 -12.18 31.12
CA ALA A 821 -21.26 -12.34 30.09
C ALA A 821 -21.19 -13.80 29.64
N SER A 822 -20.98 -14.02 28.36
CA SER A 822 -20.88 -15.38 27.80
C SER A 822 -19.81 -15.47 26.74
N ALA A 823 -19.14 -16.61 26.65
CA ALA A 823 -18.14 -16.94 25.63
C ALA A 823 -18.16 -18.44 25.33
N VAL A 824 -17.54 -18.82 24.21
CA VAL A 824 -17.37 -20.24 23.85
C VAL A 824 -16.00 -20.69 24.31
N ILE A 825 -15.91 -21.71 25.15
CA ILE A 825 -14.68 -22.32 25.61
C ILE A 825 -14.73 -23.82 25.33
N GLY A 826 -13.78 -24.32 24.54
CA GLY A 826 -13.76 -25.75 24.18
C GLY A 826 -15.02 -26.21 23.48
N GLY A 827 -15.67 -25.37 22.65
CA GLY A 827 -16.90 -25.68 21.95
C GLY A 827 -18.18 -25.52 22.78
N ASN A 828 -18.08 -25.19 24.08
CA ASN A 828 -19.21 -25.03 24.99
C ASN A 828 -19.42 -23.55 25.36
N ARG A 829 -20.69 -23.08 25.31
CA ARG A 829 -21.02 -21.74 25.80
C ARG A 829 -20.97 -21.71 27.32
N GLN A 830 -20.17 -20.85 27.87
CA GLN A 830 -20.06 -20.57 29.29
C GLN A 830 -20.67 -19.20 29.59
N GLU A 831 -21.39 -19.11 30.68
CA GLU A 831 -21.99 -17.87 31.18
C GLU A 831 -21.46 -17.54 32.56
N VAL A 832 -21.15 -16.28 32.80
CA VAL A 832 -20.73 -15.75 34.10
C VAL A 832 -21.53 -14.47 34.40
N GLU A 833 -21.79 -14.21 35.67
CA GLU A 833 -22.32 -12.92 36.09
C GLU A 833 -21.22 -11.88 36.05
N VAL A 834 -21.55 -10.69 35.50
CA VAL A 834 -20.63 -9.55 35.52
C VAL A 834 -20.54 -8.97 36.93
N SER A 835 -19.33 -8.78 37.41
CA SER A 835 -19.11 -8.14 38.70
C SER A 835 -19.52 -6.67 38.67
N GLY A 836 -20.44 -6.28 39.52
CA GLY A 836 -21.04 -4.96 39.60
C GLY A 836 -22.49 -4.93 39.07
N LYS A 837 -23.21 -3.89 39.39
CA LYS A 837 -24.59 -3.64 38.90
C LYS A 837 -24.68 -2.27 38.26
N LEU A 838 -25.39 -2.20 37.15
CA LEU A 838 -25.66 -0.97 36.45
C LEU A 838 -26.77 -0.22 37.18
N LYS A 839 -26.49 0.99 37.63
CA LYS A 839 -27.44 1.84 38.35
C LYS A 839 -27.92 2.96 37.43
N LEU A 840 -29.21 2.96 37.13
CA LEU A 840 -29.84 3.95 36.26
C LEU A 840 -30.68 4.94 37.03
N ARG A 841 -30.47 6.24 36.67
CA ARG A 841 -31.35 7.36 37.05
C ARG A 841 -31.71 8.15 35.80
N LEU A 842 -32.90 8.71 35.76
CA LEU A 842 -33.26 9.73 34.76
C LEU A 842 -32.92 11.12 35.32
N ALA A 843 -32.31 11.93 34.50
CA ALA A 843 -32.19 13.35 34.83
C ALA A 843 -33.51 14.05 34.60
N ALA A 844 -33.82 15.10 35.41
CA ALA A 844 -35.00 15.93 35.24
C ALA A 844 -35.08 16.48 33.79
N VAL A 845 -36.29 16.60 33.27
CA VAL A 845 -36.57 17.06 31.88
C VAL A 845 -35.99 18.48 31.63
N ASP A 846 -35.77 19.29 32.68
CA ASP A 846 -35.23 20.64 32.62
C ASP A 846 -33.69 20.72 32.50
N ALA A 847 -32.97 19.60 32.60
CA ALA A 847 -31.54 19.59 32.38
C ALA A 847 -31.26 19.73 30.87
N LYS A 848 -31.01 20.97 30.42
CA LYS A 848 -30.64 21.24 29.01
C LYS A 848 -29.27 20.68 28.74
N PRO A 849 -29.14 19.68 27.90
CA PRO A 849 -27.85 19.18 27.49
C PRO A 849 -27.15 20.17 26.55
N GLU A 850 -25.83 20.22 26.60
CA GLU A 850 -25.07 21.12 25.72
C GLU A 850 -25.19 20.73 24.22
N VAL A 851 -25.30 19.44 23.90
CA VAL A 851 -25.47 18.93 22.54
C VAL A 851 -26.33 17.67 22.51
N ALA A 852 -27.07 17.48 21.41
CA ALA A 852 -27.66 16.20 21.01
C ALA A 852 -26.96 15.69 19.76
N ILE A 853 -26.76 14.38 19.65
CA ILE A 853 -25.97 13.74 18.62
C ILE A 853 -26.88 12.81 17.81
N HIS A 854 -26.96 13.05 16.51
CA HIS A 854 -27.74 12.26 15.57
C HIS A 854 -26.84 11.73 14.45
N ILE A 855 -27.05 10.50 14.03
CA ILE A 855 -26.41 9.89 12.88
C ILE A 855 -27.50 9.67 11.84
N GLU A 856 -27.31 10.17 10.63
CA GLU A 856 -28.31 10.22 9.58
C GLU A 856 -27.75 9.69 8.25
N PRO A 857 -28.58 9.21 7.32
CA PRO A 857 -28.15 8.92 5.96
C PRO A 857 -27.75 10.21 5.25
N LEU A 858 -26.85 10.11 4.24
CA LEU A 858 -26.40 11.27 3.45
C LEU A 858 -27.52 11.92 2.67
N SER A 859 -28.50 11.16 2.20
CA SER A 859 -29.65 11.63 1.42
C SER A 859 -30.90 10.80 1.74
N GLY A 860 -32.05 11.44 1.58
CA GLY A 860 -33.37 10.80 1.85
C GLY A 860 -33.99 11.24 3.17
N ALA A 861 -35.26 10.87 3.37
CA ALA A 861 -35.96 11.07 4.64
C ALA A 861 -35.37 10.11 5.69
N MET A 862 -35.26 10.62 6.94
CA MET A 862 -34.91 9.73 8.05
C MET A 862 -35.89 8.55 8.09
N PRO A 863 -35.39 7.30 8.04
CA PRO A 863 -36.18 6.17 8.46
C PRO A 863 -36.62 6.42 9.91
N THR A 864 -37.72 5.77 10.34
CA THR A 864 -38.07 5.81 11.75
C THR A 864 -36.86 5.44 12.61
N GLU A 865 -36.69 6.02 13.78
CA GLU A 865 -35.48 5.91 14.65
C GLU A 865 -34.95 4.47 14.86
N HIS A 866 -35.74 3.45 14.51
CA HIS A 866 -35.42 2.04 14.67
C HIS A 866 -34.99 1.33 13.38
N GLU A 867 -35.02 1.98 12.22
CA GLU A 867 -34.78 1.35 10.91
C GLU A 867 -33.51 1.79 10.20
N PHE A 868 -32.75 2.76 10.77
CA PHE A 868 -31.53 3.21 10.13
C PHE A 868 -30.41 2.20 10.34
N GLU A 869 -29.90 1.70 9.24
CA GLU A 869 -28.82 0.74 9.19
C GLU A 869 -27.74 1.25 8.23
N ILE A 870 -26.49 1.20 8.66
CA ILE A 870 -25.33 1.46 7.81
C ILE A 870 -24.77 0.11 7.34
N VAL A 871 -24.74 -0.08 6.02
CA VAL A 871 -24.20 -1.29 5.41
C VAL A 871 -22.79 -1.00 4.90
N VAL A 872 -21.82 -1.80 5.34
CA VAL A 872 -20.42 -1.71 4.92
C VAL A 872 -19.99 -3.06 4.36
N ARG A 873 -19.23 -3.07 3.27
CA ARG A 873 -18.65 -4.30 2.71
C ARG A 873 -17.15 -4.38 3.04
N PRO A 874 -16.62 -5.58 3.30
CA PRO A 874 -15.19 -5.73 3.49
C PRO A 874 -14.39 -5.13 2.33
N GLY A 875 -13.35 -4.38 2.64
CA GLY A 875 -12.52 -3.66 1.67
C GLY A 875 -13.13 -2.38 1.11
N THR A 876 -14.28 -1.90 1.66
CA THR A 876 -14.93 -0.68 1.16
C THR A 876 -15.19 0.34 2.26
N THR A 877 -15.45 1.57 1.83
CA THR A 877 -15.84 2.70 2.68
C THR A 877 -17.29 3.10 2.38
N THR A 878 -18.07 3.33 3.42
CA THR A 878 -19.42 3.88 3.35
C THR A 878 -19.46 5.15 4.17
N SER A 879 -20.24 6.14 3.74
CA SER A 879 -20.38 7.39 4.48
C SER A 879 -21.74 7.56 5.13
N ALA A 880 -21.75 8.32 6.21
CA ALA A 880 -22.95 8.76 6.91
C ALA A 880 -22.78 10.22 7.37
N LYS A 881 -23.89 10.84 7.77
CA LYS A 881 -23.90 12.21 8.23
C LYS A 881 -24.05 12.26 9.76
N LEU A 882 -23.13 12.97 10.39
CA LEU A 882 -23.25 13.39 11.78
C LEU A 882 -23.99 14.73 11.82
N ARG A 883 -25.11 14.82 12.56
CA ARG A 883 -25.81 16.07 12.88
C ARG A 883 -25.84 16.27 14.39
N ILE A 884 -25.57 17.50 14.81
CA ILE A 884 -25.67 17.88 16.22
C ILE A 884 -26.69 19.03 16.40
N GLU A 885 -27.42 18.95 17.48
CA GLU A 885 -28.20 20.08 17.97
C GLU A 885 -27.42 20.78 19.10
N ARG A 886 -27.13 22.06 18.91
CA ARG A 886 -26.42 22.88 19.87
C ARG A 886 -27.40 23.64 20.73
N PHE A 887 -27.33 23.53 22.04
CA PHE A 887 -28.22 24.25 22.97
C PHE A 887 -27.53 25.48 23.54
N GLU A 888 -26.44 25.30 24.26
CA GLU A 888 -25.70 26.40 24.90
C GLU A 888 -24.20 26.43 24.48
N ASN A 889 -23.81 25.53 23.61
CA ASN A 889 -22.42 25.39 23.15
C ASN A 889 -22.26 25.90 21.70
N SER A 890 -21.52 27.00 21.54
CA SER A 890 -21.15 27.56 20.22
C SER A 890 -19.77 27.06 19.70
N GLY A 891 -18.91 26.55 20.60
CA GLY A 891 -17.55 26.14 20.30
C GLY A 891 -17.44 24.87 19.45
N PRO A 892 -16.23 24.43 19.10
CA PRO A 892 -16.02 23.19 18.38
C PRO A 892 -16.42 21.98 19.20
N ILE A 893 -17.00 20.96 18.56
CA ILE A 893 -17.40 19.70 19.21
C ILE A 893 -16.50 18.58 18.69
N ALA A 894 -15.70 17.98 19.56
CA ALA A 894 -14.83 16.87 19.27
C ALA A 894 -15.46 15.54 19.71
N PHE A 895 -15.20 14.48 18.94
CA PHE A 895 -15.60 13.11 19.21
C PHE A 895 -14.41 12.21 19.54
N GLY A 896 -13.19 12.78 19.55
CA GLY A 896 -11.94 12.04 19.82
C GLY A 896 -11.47 11.18 18.68
N ASN A 897 -10.27 10.64 18.85
CA ASN A 897 -9.61 9.79 17.84
C ASN A 897 -10.00 8.31 18.05
N ASP A 898 -9.79 7.81 19.26
CA ASP A 898 -10.01 6.39 19.59
C ASP A 898 -11.50 6.12 19.92
N ASP A 899 -12.24 7.18 20.16
CA ASP A 899 -13.61 7.13 20.66
C ASP A 899 -14.70 7.31 19.60
N SER A 900 -14.31 7.58 18.34
CA SER A 900 -15.29 7.95 17.32
C SER A 900 -16.04 6.77 16.70
N GLY A 901 -15.98 5.61 17.19
CA GLY A 901 -16.69 4.44 16.61
C GLY A 901 -16.78 3.30 17.59
N ARG A 902 -17.35 3.58 18.76
CA ARG A 902 -17.41 2.62 19.87
C ARG A 902 -18.30 1.43 19.57
N ASN A 903 -17.80 0.24 19.88
CA ASN A 903 -18.37 -1.06 19.61
C ASN A 903 -18.47 -1.41 18.10
N LEU A 904 -17.72 -0.75 17.24
CA LEU A 904 -17.49 -1.26 15.87
C LEU A 904 -16.70 -2.57 15.93
N PRO A 905 -16.94 -3.52 15.01
CA PRO A 905 -16.15 -4.73 14.93
C PRO A 905 -14.67 -4.41 14.70
N HIS A 906 -13.77 -5.25 15.19
CA HIS A 906 -12.35 -5.12 14.90
C HIS A 906 -12.09 -5.10 13.39
N GLY A 907 -11.29 -4.15 12.92
CA GLY A 907 -11.06 -3.90 11.49
C GLY A 907 -12.10 -3.00 10.82
N VAL A 908 -13.12 -2.54 11.56
CA VAL A 908 -14.05 -1.49 11.10
C VAL A 908 -13.79 -0.23 11.90
N PHE A 909 -13.57 0.87 11.23
CA PHE A 909 -13.17 2.12 11.89
C PHE A 909 -13.77 3.35 11.19
N ILE A 910 -13.89 4.43 11.96
CA ILE A 910 -14.22 5.76 11.42
C ILE A 910 -12.96 6.32 10.79
N ASP A 911 -13.01 6.53 9.48
CA ASP A 911 -11.88 6.91 8.65
C ASP A 911 -11.88 8.41 8.31
N ASN A 912 -10.72 8.90 7.85
CA ASN A 912 -10.51 10.23 7.29
C ASN A 912 -10.93 11.40 8.23
N ILE A 913 -10.75 11.21 9.52
CA ILE A 913 -11.10 12.21 10.53
C ILE A 913 -9.94 13.10 10.96
N GLY A 914 -8.74 12.87 10.39
CA GLY A 914 -7.53 13.64 10.68
C GLY A 914 -6.96 13.44 12.08
N LEU A 915 -5.94 14.23 12.43
CA LEU A 915 -5.23 14.12 13.73
C LEU A 915 -6.11 14.38 14.95
N ASN A 916 -7.12 15.22 14.80
CA ASN A 916 -8.02 15.61 15.90
C ASN A 916 -9.27 14.73 16.03
N GLY A 917 -9.34 13.65 15.28
CA GLY A 917 -10.53 12.81 15.22
C GLY A 917 -11.70 13.50 14.50
N LEU A 918 -12.90 12.94 14.70
CA LEU A 918 -14.12 13.52 14.17
C LEU A 918 -14.43 14.81 14.95
N LEU A 919 -14.37 15.95 14.25
CA LEU A 919 -14.51 17.28 14.83
C LEU A 919 -15.52 18.12 14.03
N LEU A 920 -16.50 18.73 14.69
CA LEU A 920 -17.33 19.76 14.12
C LEU A 920 -16.81 21.12 14.56
N PRO A 921 -16.36 21.96 13.62
CA PRO A 921 -15.95 23.35 13.90
C PRO A 921 -17.05 24.19 14.56
N GLU A 922 -16.65 25.33 15.11
CA GLU A 922 -17.58 26.32 15.65
C GLU A 922 -18.66 26.70 14.63
N GLY A 923 -19.91 26.74 15.07
CA GLY A 923 -21.07 27.15 14.26
C GLY A 923 -21.55 26.07 13.27
N GLN A 924 -20.79 25.01 13.01
CA GLN A 924 -21.24 23.90 12.17
C GLN A 924 -22.10 22.92 12.97
N THR A 925 -23.17 22.42 12.35
CA THR A 925 -24.11 21.45 12.93
C THR A 925 -24.12 20.11 12.23
N GLU A 926 -23.49 19.99 11.06
CA GLU A 926 -23.45 18.77 10.29
C GLU A 926 -22.05 18.50 9.74
N ARG A 927 -21.70 17.22 9.65
CA ARG A 927 -20.48 16.73 9.01
C ARG A 927 -20.67 15.32 8.48
N GLU A 928 -20.18 15.07 7.28
CA GLU A 928 -20.02 13.73 6.74
C GLU A 928 -18.83 13.03 7.41
N PHE A 929 -19.00 11.74 7.71
CA PHE A 929 -17.94 10.87 8.19
C PHE A 929 -17.98 9.53 7.46
N PHE A 930 -16.88 8.80 7.48
CA PHE A 930 -16.67 7.59 6.71
C PHE A 930 -16.47 6.40 7.63
N ILE A 931 -17.06 5.25 7.27
CA ILE A 931 -16.85 3.98 7.95
C ILE A 931 -16.19 3.03 6.96
N THR A 932 -15.00 2.57 7.27
CA THR A 932 -14.20 1.66 6.44
C THR A 932 -14.10 0.30 7.12
N ALA A 933 -14.33 -0.78 6.37
CA ALA A 933 -14.10 -2.14 6.82
C ALA A 933 -12.88 -2.73 6.12
N ALA A 934 -11.94 -3.29 6.88
CA ALA A 934 -10.80 -4.01 6.32
C ALA A 934 -11.26 -5.24 5.52
N PRO A 935 -10.51 -5.68 4.48
CA PRO A 935 -10.94 -6.77 3.58
C PRO A 935 -11.20 -8.11 4.26
N TRP A 936 -10.56 -8.35 5.40
CA TRP A 936 -10.65 -9.60 6.16
C TRP A 936 -11.80 -9.63 7.18
N VAL A 937 -12.52 -8.53 7.39
CA VAL A 937 -13.61 -8.47 8.38
C VAL A 937 -14.75 -9.42 7.99
N GLN A 938 -15.13 -10.29 8.91
CA GLN A 938 -16.19 -11.26 8.66
C GLN A 938 -17.59 -10.62 8.71
N PRO A 939 -18.55 -11.13 7.91
CA PRO A 939 -19.92 -10.66 7.93
C PRO A 939 -20.54 -10.77 9.33
N GLN A 940 -21.06 -9.68 9.84
CA GLN A 940 -21.68 -9.59 11.15
C GLN A 940 -22.56 -8.36 11.29
N THR A 941 -23.33 -8.29 12.35
CA THR A 941 -24.13 -7.11 12.70
C THR A 941 -23.77 -6.64 14.11
N ARG A 942 -23.52 -5.35 14.24
CA ARG A 942 -23.22 -4.68 15.51
C ARG A 942 -24.01 -3.39 15.63
N TYR A 943 -24.06 -2.86 16.85
CA TYR A 943 -24.51 -1.50 17.08
C TYR A 943 -23.35 -0.68 17.60
N PHE A 944 -23.10 0.47 17.02
CA PHE A 944 -22.07 1.41 17.44
C PHE A 944 -22.70 2.75 17.85
N HIS A 945 -21.94 3.60 18.50
CA HIS A 945 -22.33 4.95 18.85
C HIS A 945 -21.16 5.93 18.75
N LEU A 946 -21.49 7.21 18.64
CA LEU A 946 -20.54 8.30 18.76
C LEU A 946 -20.69 8.98 20.12
N ARG A 947 -19.58 9.33 20.75
CA ARG A 947 -19.53 10.07 22.01
C ARG A 947 -18.84 11.41 21.82
N SER A 948 -19.49 12.50 22.23
CA SER A 948 -18.90 13.81 22.28
C SER A 948 -17.98 13.95 23.49
N GLN A 949 -16.89 14.69 23.32
CA GLN A 949 -16.00 15.12 24.43
C GLN A 949 -16.47 16.41 25.10
N SER A 950 -17.69 16.90 24.79
CA SER A 950 -18.30 18.05 25.46
C SER A 950 -18.78 17.71 26.87
N ALA A 951 -19.21 18.72 27.64
CA ALA A 951 -19.68 18.51 29.00
C ALA A 951 -20.79 17.43 29.07
N GLY A 952 -20.66 16.55 30.06
CA GLY A 952 -21.56 15.42 30.22
C GLY A 952 -21.33 14.24 29.30
N ASN A 953 -20.39 14.33 28.35
CA ASN A 953 -20.04 13.26 27.41
C ASN A 953 -21.29 12.55 26.80
N PRO A 954 -22.21 13.28 26.15
CA PRO A 954 -23.40 12.67 25.56
C PRO A 954 -23.04 11.73 24.41
N THR A 955 -23.86 10.69 24.23
CA THR A 955 -23.71 9.76 23.12
C THR A 955 -24.88 9.86 22.14
N SER A 956 -24.65 9.42 20.90
CA SER A 956 -25.74 9.15 19.97
C SER A 956 -26.57 7.95 20.45
N ILE A 957 -27.76 7.76 19.85
CA ILE A 957 -28.48 6.48 19.91
C ILE A 957 -27.58 5.39 19.29
N PRO A 958 -27.63 4.13 19.76
CA PRO A 958 -26.96 3.02 19.10
C PRO A 958 -27.46 2.83 17.66
N ILE A 959 -26.55 2.91 16.69
CA ILE A 959 -26.83 2.74 15.26
C ILE A 959 -26.37 1.36 14.81
N LYS A 960 -27.22 0.68 14.05
CA LYS A 960 -26.94 -0.62 13.49
C LYS A 960 -25.94 -0.50 12.36
N VAL A 961 -24.85 -1.26 12.41
CA VAL A 961 -23.92 -1.46 11.32
C VAL A 961 -23.92 -2.93 10.93
N ARG A 962 -24.06 -3.19 9.63
CA ARG A 962 -24.06 -4.53 9.07
C ARG A 962 -22.93 -4.68 8.07
N ILE A 963 -22.06 -5.64 8.35
CA ILE A 963 -21.00 -6.04 7.42
C ILE A 963 -21.56 -7.14 6.52
N GLU A 964 -21.68 -6.87 5.22
CA GLU A 964 -22.18 -7.82 4.23
C GLU A 964 -21.05 -8.68 3.66
N LYS A 965 -21.40 -9.86 3.14
CA LYS A 965 -20.46 -10.66 2.35
C LYS A 965 -20.05 -9.86 1.09
N PRO A 966 -18.79 -9.95 0.65
CA PRO A 966 -18.45 -9.49 -0.68
C PRO A 966 -19.27 -10.25 -1.71
N ASN A 967 -19.79 -9.55 -2.72
CA ASN A 967 -20.58 -10.15 -3.81
C ASN A 967 -19.72 -11.10 -4.65
#